data_a7f58d06563a136a8eee034630249122
#
_entry.id   a7f58d06563a136a8eee034630249122
#
_cell.length_a   1.000
_cell.length_b   1.000
_cell.length_c   1.000
_cell.angle_alpha   90.00
_cell.angle_beta   90.00
_cell.angle_gamma   90.00
#
_symmetry.space_group_name_H-M   'P 1'
#
loop_
_entity.id
_entity.type
_entity.pdbx_description
1 polymer ?
#
loop_
_entity_poly.entity_id
_entity_poly.type
_entity_poly.pdbx_seq_one_letter_code
_entity_poly.pdbx_strand_id
1 'polypeptide(L)'
;MNCIDENDEKIVPTCGCNNCGGRCIIKAHVKNGEIVRITSDTEENPEFPDIRACVRGRAYRKSFLHPDRLKYPMKRVGERGEGKFERISWDEALDIVARETRRIKESYGPEARYISLGSGHAGAVSGIKAMKRLLALDGGYLNNYGDYSNFCTEYVTPYIYGDDLTGNSYECFQDSKLIILWSFNPAESMHGSLTAYYLKLAKEKGAKIIVVDPRYSDTASIFADKWIPIKPSTDGAMLTAMAYVILTEGLLDKKFLDKFCIGFDKKHMPKGYENEESVEDYLLGNRDGIAKTPKWASAICGVDENTIHDLAVEYATSKPSAMVQGYGVQRHANGETAVMLGALLPCMTGNIGVSGGWAGGIGHWSRHSKAKFPVTKNPVPDTISAFLWTDAVVRGTQMTPERDNLLGTKKLKTNIKAIYNICSNMLINQHSNCNRSAEILRDTSKVEFILVADLFMTSSAKFADILLPVTSPFEMEDLVFPWSWGDYVLYENKVIESIYECRPDYEWILDLACRMGLREEFSLGHNTMGEWCRDIYSELRKLEPELPSFEEFKKKGYYKYTSNKKYIAYEKQISDFENNPFKTPSGKIELFSERLFLLNNPVEIPAIPKYVPAFEGPQDKNIEKYPLQCIGWHYRHRCHSMYDNNEWLEEVAPHVMWINSVDAEKRNISDGSLCSVYNNRGKIEIKAKVTERIMPGVVAIPQGAWYITDDKGVDVRGNINTLTTLRPTPLAKGNPQHSNLVEVEAVK
;
A
#
# COMPACT_ATOMS: atom_id res chain seq x y z
N MET A 1 45.60 28.05 -15.45
CA MET A 1 45.31 27.16 -14.31
C MET A 1 44.50 27.98 -13.31
N ASN A 2 43.16 27.84 -13.36
CA ASN A 2 42.30 28.44 -12.34
C ASN A 2 42.32 27.51 -11.13
N CYS A 3 42.81 28.04 -10.01
CA CYS A 3 42.70 27.40 -8.70
C CYS A 3 41.20 27.22 -8.43
N ILE A 4 40.67 26.04 -8.50
CA ILE A 4 39.35 25.66 -8.02
C ILE A 4 39.48 25.72 -6.48
N ASP A 5 38.71 26.59 -5.85
CA ASP A 5 38.63 26.74 -4.40
C ASP A 5 38.16 25.41 -3.79
N GLU A 6 38.97 24.74 -2.97
CA GLU A 6 38.70 23.40 -2.39
C GLU A 6 37.51 23.40 -1.42
N ASN A 7 36.77 24.50 -1.26
CA ASN A 7 35.71 24.69 -0.30
C ASN A 7 34.28 24.83 -0.89
N ASP A 8 34.09 24.66 -2.17
CA ASP A 8 32.76 24.91 -2.80
C ASP A 8 31.80 23.72 -2.67
N GLU A 9 31.27 23.48 -1.46
CA GLU A 9 30.17 22.54 -1.21
C GLU A 9 28.85 23.22 -1.57
N LYS A 10 28.17 22.71 -2.64
CA LYS A 10 26.85 23.17 -3.05
C LYS A 10 25.77 22.32 -2.36
N ILE A 11 24.79 22.97 -1.74
CA ILE A 11 23.61 22.29 -1.18
C ILE A 11 22.44 22.38 -2.18
N VAL A 12 21.97 21.22 -2.66
CA VAL A 12 20.83 21.12 -3.58
C VAL A 12 19.64 20.55 -2.82
N PRO A 13 18.54 21.31 -2.65
CA PRO A 13 17.31 20.78 -2.08
C PRO A 13 16.65 19.80 -3.07
N THR A 14 16.24 18.65 -2.58
CA THR A 14 15.46 17.64 -3.29
C THR A 14 14.52 16.93 -2.32
N CYS A 15 13.90 15.82 -2.69
CA CYS A 15 12.92 15.18 -1.81
C CYS A 15 12.89 13.65 -1.93
N GLY A 16 12.17 13.01 -1.02
CA GLY A 16 11.81 11.61 -1.12
C GLY A 16 10.58 11.43 -2.00
N CYS A 17 10.71 10.63 -3.06
CA CYS A 17 9.63 10.38 -4.02
C CYS A 17 9.18 8.93 -4.10
N ASN A 18 9.72 8.05 -3.23
CA ASN A 18 9.42 6.63 -3.24
C ASN A 18 8.04 6.31 -2.64
N ASN A 19 7.55 5.09 -2.84
CA ASN A 19 6.30 4.60 -2.25
C ASN A 19 6.38 4.33 -0.73
N CYS A 20 7.02 5.19 0.01
CA CYS A 20 7.11 5.07 1.48
C CYS A 20 6.13 5.99 2.23
N GLY A 21 5.38 6.84 1.52
CA GLY A 21 4.49 7.84 2.12
C GLY A 21 5.20 9.00 2.83
N GLY A 22 6.52 8.93 2.99
CA GLY A 22 7.29 9.93 3.74
C GLY A 22 7.36 11.29 3.09
N ARG A 23 7.55 11.37 1.77
CA ARG A 23 7.67 12.64 1.03
C ARG A 23 8.48 13.68 1.80
N CYS A 24 9.69 13.28 2.19
CA CYS A 24 10.53 14.09 3.08
C CYS A 24 11.40 15.08 2.30
N ILE A 25 11.78 16.16 2.95
CA ILE A 25 12.78 17.12 2.44
C ILE A 25 14.17 16.50 2.59
N ILE A 26 14.93 16.50 1.51
CA ILE A 26 16.33 16.07 1.44
C ILE A 26 17.16 17.23 0.94
N LYS A 27 18.29 17.48 1.59
CA LYS A 27 19.31 18.45 1.16
C LYS A 27 20.57 17.66 0.82
N ALA A 28 20.88 17.57 -0.47
CA ALA A 28 22.07 16.88 -0.96
C ALA A 28 23.27 17.84 -0.98
N HIS A 29 24.34 17.48 -0.31
CA HIS A 29 25.58 18.22 -0.28
C HIS A 29 26.50 17.66 -1.37
N VAL A 30 26.79 18.49 -2.37
CA VAL A 30 27.56 18.12 -3.55
C VAL A 30 28.91 18.81 -3.53
N LYS A 31 29.99 18.05 -3.67
CA LYS A 31 31.36 18.54 -3.81
C LYS A 31 32.00 17.83 -5.00
N ASN A 32 32.60 18.58 -5.92
CA ASN A 32 33.22 18.04 -7.14
C ASN A 32 32.30 17.12 -7.98
N GLY A 33 30.99 17.42 -8.02
CA GLY A 33 30.00 16.61 -8.74
C GLY A 33 29.52 15.34 -8.01
N GLU A 34 30.02 15.07 -6.80
CA GLU A 34 29.66 13.93 -5.99
C GLU A 34 28.81 14.31 -4.77
N ILE A 35 27.82 13.49 -4.43
CA ILE A 35 27.01 13.68 -3.21
C ILE A 35 27.79 13.15 -2.01
N VAL A 36 28.37 14.06 -1.24
CA VAL A 36 29.21 13.73 -0.07
C VAL A 36 28.39 13.50 1.20
N ARG A 37 27.24 14.16 1.35
CA ARG A 37 26.41 14.11 2.54
C ARG A 37 24.94 14.38 2.21
N ILE A 38 24.03 13.84 3.02
CA ILE A 38 22.59 14.14 2.98
C ILE A 38 22.18 14.68 4.34
N THR A 39 21.54 15.86 4.33
CA THR A 39 20.82 16.43 5.48
C THR A 39 19.33 16.52 5.15
N SER A 40 18.53 17.02 6.06
CA SER A 40 17.08 17.10 5.90
C SER A 40 16.56 18.46 6.33
N ASP A 41 15.24 18.58 6.45
CA ASP A 41 14.59 19.78 6.97
C ASP A 41 15.09 20.12 8.38
N THR A 42 15.59 21.32 8.53
CA THR A 42 16.06 21.90 9.79
C THR A 42 15.56 23.35 9.94
N GLU A 43 14.59 23.75 9.13
CA GLU A 43 14.00 25.08 9.19
C GLU A 43 13.04 25.15 10.37
N GLU A 44 13.41 25.87 11.41
CA GLU A 44 12.51 26.14 12.53
C GLU A 44 11.35 27.03 12.06
N ASN A 45 10.18 26.41 11.91
CA ASN A 45 8.95 27.11 11.62
C ASN A 45 7.91 26.73 12.70
N PRO A 46 7.50 27.66 13.57
CA PRO A 46 6.53 27.36 14.62
C PRO A 46 5.15 27.03 14.08
N GLU A 47 4.84 27.44 12.84
CA GLU A 47 3.53 27.20 12.21
C GLU A 47 3.45 25.86 11.47
N PHE A 48 4.59 25.24 11.16
CA PHE A 48 4.63 23.98 10.46
C PHE A 48 5.82 23.10 10.91
N PRO A 49 5.59 21.87 11.36
CA PRO A 49 6.65 21.00 11.84
C PRO A 49 7.65 20.59 10.74
N ASP A 50 8.84 20.15 11.14
CA ASP A 50 9.88 19.69 10.24
C ASP A 50 9.47 18.43 9.48
N ILE A 51 9.70 18.43 8.17
CA ILE A 51 9.49 17.29 7.29
C ILE A 51 10.80 16.52 7.13
N ARG A 52 11.21 15.80 8.18
CA ARG A 52 12.53 15.16 8.27
C ARG A 52 12.60 13.82 7.52
N ALA A 53 13.74 13.59 6.87
CA ALA A 53 14.08 12.30 6.29
C ALA A 53 14.39 11.26 7.39
N CYS A 54 13.79 10.06 7.27
CA CYS A 54 14.13 8.91 8.09
C CYS A 54 15.48 8.28 7.66
N VAL A 55 15.86 7.16 8.28
CA VAL A 55 17.12 6.44 7.96
C VAL A 55 17.25 6.10 6.47
N ARG A 56 16.16 5.73 5.79
CA ARG A 56 16.17 5.45 4.35
C ARG A 56 16.54 6.67 3.52
N GLY A 57 15.86 7.82 3.77
CA GLY A 57 16.18 9.07 3.06
C GLY A 57 17.60 9.56 3.30
N ARG A 58 18.15 9.33 4.50
CA ARG A 58 19.56 9.65 4.80
C ARG A 58 20.54 8.70 4.12
N ALA A 59 20.15 7.45 3.88
CA ALA A 59 20.93 6.44 3.17
C ALA A 59 20.73 6.46 1.62
N TYR A 60 19.96 7.40 1.07
CA TYR A 60 19.62 7.49 -0.36
C TYR A 60 20.83 7.34 -1.28
N ARG A 61 21.95 8.05 -1.00
CA ARG A 61 23.13 7.99 -1.86
C ARG A 61 23.74 6.59 -1.96
N LYS A 62 23.69 5.80 -0.88
CA LYS A 62 24.21 4.42 -0.89
C LYS A 62 23.35 3.46 -1.73
N SER A 63 22.04 3.73 -1.82
CA SER A 63 21.16 2.94 -2.68
C SER A 63 21.25 3.38 -4.14
N PHE A 64 21.06 4.67 -4.40
CA PHE A 64 20.92 5.15 -5.79
C PHE A 64 22.24 5.31 -6.54
N LEU A 65 23.36 5.40 -5.82
CA LEU A 65 24.71 5.43 -6.41
C LEU A 65 25.45 4.09 -6.21
N HIS A 66 24.73 3.01 -5.97
CA HIS A 66 25.29 1.68 -5.78
C HIS A 66 25.98 1.20 -7.07
N PRO A 67 27.15 0.52 -7.00
CA PRO A 67 27.91 0.08 -8.20
C PRO A 67 27.16 -0.92 -9.08
N ASP A 68 26.20 -1.67 -8.51
CA ASP A 68 25.40 -2.66 -9.24
C ASP A 68 24.24 -2.05 -10.05
N ARG A 69 24.18 -0.70 -10.19
CA ARG A 69 23.23 -0.05 -11.08
C ARG A 69 23.36 -0.53 -12.52
N LEU A 70 22.21 -0.68 -13.17
CA LEU A 70 22.15 -0.89 -14.62
C LEU A 70 22.82 0.28 -15.33
N LYS A 71 23.63 -0.02 -16.35
CA LYS A 71 24.50 0.98 -16.99
C LYS A 71 24.11 1.30 -18.42
N TYR A 72 23.52 0.36 -19.12
CA TYR A 72 23.17 0.42 -20.54
C TYR A 72 21.97 -0.47 -20.84
N PRO A 73 21.25 -0.24 -21.96
CA PRO A 73 20.16 -1.11 -22.39
C PRO A 73 20.67 -2.53 -22.68
N MET A 74 19.84 -3.51 -22.37
CA MET A 74 20.19 -4.91 -22.50
C MET A 74 19.05 -5.74 -23.08
N LYS A 75 19.42 -6.78 -23.85
CA LYS A 75 18.53 -7.77 -24.41
C LYS A 75 18.85 -9.15 -23.84
N ARG A 76 17.82 -9.90 -23.52
CA ARG A 76 17.95 -11.25 -22.97
C ARG A 76 18.56 -12.21 -24.00
N VAL A 77 19.51 -13.03 -23.54
CA VAL A 77 20.15 -14.09 -24.34
C VAL A 77 20.00 -15.49 -23.72
N GLY A 78 19.51 -15.59 -22.47
CA GLY A 78 19.23 -16.84 -21.76
C GLY A 78 17.74 -17.04 -21.54
N GLU A 79 17.42 -18.02 -20.68
CA GLU A 79 16.06 -18.24 -20.21
C GLU A 79 15.60 -17.09 -19.28
N ARG A 80 14.30 -16.76 -19.28
CA ARG A 80 13.76 -15.77 -18.36
C ARG A 80 13.96 -16.21 -16.90
N GLY A 81 14.50 -15.30 -16.09
CA GLY A 81 14.84 -15.54 -14.68
C GLY A 81 16.32 -15.88 -14.46
N GLU A 82 17.10 -16.25 -15.48
CA GLU A 82 18.54 -16.49 -15.34
C GLU A 82 19.36 -15.21 -15.17
N GLY A 83 18.85 -14.07 -15.66
CA GLY A 83 19.56 -12.79 -15.62
C GLY A 83 20.72 -12.71 -16.63
N LYS A 84 20.67 -13.47 -17.73
CA LYS A 84 21.65 -13.45 -18.81
C LYS A 84 21.22 -12.48 -19.90
N PHE A 85 22.03 -11.44 -20.09
CA PHE A 85 21.75 -10.34 -21.02
C PHE A 85 22.99 -9.97 -21.82
N GLU A 86 22.80 -9.46 -23.03
CA GLU A 86 23.80 -8.77 -23.84
C GLU A 86 23.48 -7.27 -23.91
N ARG A 87 24.52 -6.45 -23.95
CA ARG A 87 24.38 -5.00 -24.15
C ARG A 87 23.92 -4.70 -25.57
N ILE A 88 22.96 -3.79 -25.72
CA ILE A 88 22.50 -3.22 -26.98
C ILE A 88 22.49 -1.69 -26.89
N SER A 89 22.28 -1.00 -28.02
CA SER A 89 22.10 0.45 -28.02
C SER A 89 20.66 0.84 -27.59
N TRP A 90 20.48 2.09 -27.20
CA TRP A 90 19.15 2.64 -26.95
C TRP A 90 18.26 2.57 -28.20
N ASP A 91 18.83 2.86 -29.39
CA ASP A 91 18.09 2.79 -30.64
C ASP A 91 17.60 1.38 -30.94
N GLU A 92 18.49 0.38 -30.84
CA GLU A 92 18.10 -1.03 -30.99
C GLU A 92 17.04 -1.45 -29.99
N ALA A 93 17.19 -1.07 -28.71
CA ALA A 93 16.25 -1.41 -27.66
C ALA A 93 14.85 -0.83 -27.97
N LEU A 94 14.77 0.47 -28.29
CA LEU A 94 13.51 1.12 -28.55
C LEU A 94 12.85 0.67 -29.88
N ASP A 95 13.64 0.32 -30.89
CA ASP A 95 13.13 -0.27 -32.13
C ASP A 95 12.51 -1.65 -31.89
N ILE A 96 13.12 -2.48 -31.01
CA ILE A 96 12.55 -3.76 -30.58
C ILE A 96 11.24 -3.51 -29.83
N VAL A 97 11.24 -2.60 -28.84
CA VAL A 97 10.04 -2.29 -28.03
C VAL A 97 8.90 -1.79 -28.91
N ALA A 98 9.16 -0.88 -29.84
CA ALA A 98 8.16 -0.36 -30.78
C ALA A 98 7.58 -1.46 -31.67
N ARG A 99 8.44 -2.32 -32.22
CA ARG A 99 8.04 -3.45 -33.07
C ARG A 99 7.17 -4.44 -32.30
N GLU A 100 7.60 -4.89 -31.12
CA GLU A 100 6.87 -5.85 -30.32
C GLU A 100 5.53 -5.27 -29.78
N THR A 101 5.52 -4.00 -29.39
CA THR A 101 4.29 -3.30 -28.96
C THR A 101 3.24 -3.28 -30.09
N ARG A 102 3.70 -3.01 -31.35
CA ARG A 102 2.83 -3.04 -32.54
C ARG A 102 2.39 -4.46 -32.86
N ARG A 103 3.31 -5.41 -32.92
CA ARG A 103 3.03 -6.83 -33.21
C ARG A 103 1.97 -7.40 -32.27
N ILE A 104 2.11 -7.20 -30.96
CA ILE A 104 1.13 -7.70 -29.97
C ILE A 104 -0.25 -7.07 -30.21
N LYS A 105 -0.30 -5.76 -30.46
CA LYS A 105 -1.56 -5.07 -30.76
C LYS A 105 -2.23 -5.62 -32.00
N GLU A 106 -1.49 -5.81 -33.07
CA GLU A 106 -2.00 -6.32 -34.37
C GLU A 106 -2.45 -7.78 -34.27
N SER A 107 -1.73 -8.61 -33.50
CA SER A 107 -2.02 -10.04 -33.37
C SER A 107 -3.16 -10.37 -32.41
N TYR A 108 -3.31 -9.60 -31.30
CA TYR A 108 -4.18 -9.95 -30.19
C TYR A 108 -5.14 -8.84 -29.76
N GLY A 109 -4.99 -7.62 -30.29
CA GLY A 109 -5.70 -6.43 -29.83
C GLY A 109 -4.95 -5.66 -28.74
N PRO A 110 -5.34 -4.39 -28.51
CA PRO A 110 -4.71 -3.53 -27.52
C PRO A 110 -4.85 -4.06 -26.07
N GLU A 111 -5.90 -4.80 -25.75
CA GLU A 111 -6.17 -5.41 -24.46
C GLU A 111 -5.20 -6.55 -24.09
N ALA A 112 -4.36 -7.02 -25.03
CA ALA A 112 -3.28 -7.97 -24.73
C ALA A 112 -2.05 -7.31 -24.07
N ARG A 113 -2.01 -5.99 -23.98
CA ARG A 113 -0.94 -5.19 -23.40
C ARG A 113 -1.29 -4.78 -21.98
N TYR A 114 -0.40 -5.02 -21.04
CA TYR A 114 -0.61 -4.74 -19.62
C TYR A 114 0.53 -3.92 -19.04
N ILE A 115 0.21 -2.87 -18.28
CA ILE A 115 1.19 -2.10 -17.52
C ILE A 115 1.08 -2.55 -16.07
N SER A 116 2.16 -3.14 -15.53
CA SER A 116 2.17 -3.60 -14.14
C SER A 116 2.05 -2.44 -13.15
N LEU A 117 1.45 -2.70 -12.00
CA LEU A 117 1.40 -1.73 -10.93
C LEU A 117 2.84 -1.45 -10.44
N GLY A 118 3.15 -0.19 -10.16
CA GLY A 118 4.44 0.20 -9.61
C GLY A 118 4.44 1.63 -9.12
N SER A 119 5.31 1.90 -8.16
CA SER A 119 5.45 3.23 -7.54
C SER A 119 6.85 3.44 -6.96
N GLY A 120 7.85 2.85 -7.58
CA GLY A 120 9.25 3.07 -7.24
C GLY A 120 9.63 4.54 -7.33
N HIS A 121 9.10 5.24 -8.33
CA HIS A 121 9.05 6.69 -8.42
C HIS A 121 7.59 7.16 -8.46
N ALA A 122 7.20 8.01 -7.52
CA ALA A 122 5.81 8.44 -7.33
C ALA A 122 5.63 9.96 -7.47
N GLY A 123 6.36 10.56 -8.38
CA GLY A 123 6.24 11.96 -8.77
C GLY A 123 5.03 12.24 -9.69
N ALA A 124 4.85 13.50 -10.05
CA ALA A 124 3.78 13.93 -10.94
C ALA A 124 3.94 13.34 -12.34
N VAL A 125 5.19 13.30 -12.88
CA VAL A 125 5.55 12.80 -14.22
C VAL A 125 6.23 11.44 -14.10
N SER A 126 5.53 10.42 -13.60
CA SER A 126 6.13 9.08 -13.46
C SER A 126 6.11 8.29 -14.76
N GLY A 127 7.07 7.39 -14.94
CA GLY A 127 7.18 6.52 -16.12
C GLY A 127 5.92 5.69 -16.40
N ILE A 128 5.24 5.21 -15.34
CA ILE A 128 3.95 4.50 -15.48
C ILE A 128 2.88 5.39 -16.11
N LYS A 129 2.78 6.65 -15.68
CA LYS A 129 1.80 7.59 -16.25
C LYS A 129 2.13 7.93 -17.70
N ALA A 130 3.42 8.11 -18.00
CA ALA A 130 3.89 8.33 -19.37
C ALA A 130 3.58 7.12 -20.29
N MET A 131 3.86 5.90 -19.84
CA MET A 131 3.54 4.69 -20.61
C MET A 131 2.03 4.48 -20.77
N LYS A 132 1.22 4.76 -19.72
CA LYS A 132 -0.25 4.75 -19.82
C LYS A 132 -0.74 5.74 -20.87
N ARG A 133 -0.17 6.95 -20.92
CA ARG A 133 -0.48 7.95 -21.94
C ARG A 133 -0.13 7.44 -23.33
N LEU A 134 1.07 6.91 -23.54
CA LEU A 134 1.51 6.41 -24.84
C LEU A 134 0.62 5.27 -25.35
N LEU A 135 0.40 4.25 -24.54
CA LEU A 135 -0.42 3.11 -24.96
C LEU A 135 -1.89 3.48 -25.15
N ALA A 136 -2.43 4.45 -24.39
CA ALA A 136 -3.78 4.97 -24.62
C ALA A 136 -3.90 5.67 -25.98
N LEU A 137 -2.91 6.46 -26.37
CA LEU A 137 -2.83 7.08 -27.70
C LEU A 137 -2.67 6.05 -28.83
N ASP A 138 -1.98 4.95 -28.55
CA ASP A 138 -1.81 3.83 -29.49
C ASP A 138 -2.96 2.80 -29.44
N GLY A 139 -4.15 3.18 -29.03
CA GLY A 139 -5.34 2.34 -29.08
C GLY A 139 -5.66 1.58 -27.80
N GLY A 140 -4.89 1.74 -26.71
CA GLY A 140 -5.25 1.28 -25.38
C GLY A 140 -4.43 0.08 -24.86
N TYR A 141 -4.81 -0.37 -23.68
CA TYR A 141 -4.21 -1.47 -22.93
C TYR A 141 -5.23 -2.04 -21.94
N LEU A 142 -5.05 -3.27 -21.47
CA LEU A 142 -5.84 -3.84 -20.37
C LEU A 142 -5.54 -3.02 -19.10
N ASN A 143 -6.57 -2.36 -18.58
CA ASN A 143 -6.42 -1.53 -17.39
C ASN A 143 -6.46 -2.35 -16.10
N ASN A 144 -6.00 -1.75 -15.00
CA ASN A 144 -6.13 -2.32 -13.68
C ASN A 144 -6.73 -1.32 -12.69
N TYR A 145 -7.38 -1.84 -11.66
CA TYR A 145 -7.87 -1.10 -10.51
C TYR A 145 -7.30 -1.70 -9.22
N GLY A 146 -7.32 -0.91 -8.15
CA GLY A 146 -6.82 -1.30 -6.85
C GLY A 146 -5.30 -1.31 -6.74
N ASP A 147 -4.83 -1.69 -5.58
CA ASP A 147 -3.43 -1.78 -5.24
C ASP A 147 -3.14 -2.95 -4.26
N TYR A 148 -1.88 -3.10 -3.86
CA TYR A 148 -1.46 -4.11 -2.88
C TYR A 148 -1.47 -3.58 -1.44
N SER A 149 -1.77 -2.31 -1.23
CA SER A 149 -1.59 -1.62 0.04
C SER A 149 -2.87 -1.52 0.86
N ASN A 150 -3.95 -0.96 0.29
CA ASN A 150 -5.16 -0.56 1.01
C ASN A 150 -6.47 -0.93 0.31
N PHE A 151 -6.39 -1.74 -0.72
CA PHE A 151 -7.50 -1.87 -1.66
C PHE A 151 -8.79 -2.44 -1.05
N CYS A 152 -8.70 -3.37 -0.08
CA CYS A 152 -9.91 -3.91 0.56
C CYS A 152 -10.66 -2.81 1.34
N THR A 153 -9.95 -1.90 2.01
CA THR A 153 -10.57 -0.74 2.66
C THR A 153 -11.22 0.20 1.65
N GLU A 154 -10.47 0.61 0.61
CA GLU A 154 -10.96 1.52 -0.43
C GLU A 154 -12.16 0.94 -1.18
N TYR A 155 -12.22 -0.38 -1.33
CA TYR A 155 -13.31 -1.05 -2.05
C TYR A 155 -14.58 -1.24 -1.20
N VAL A 156 -14.44 -1.54 0.09
CA VAL A 156 -15.59 -1.85 0.96
C VAL A 156 -16.22 -0.60 1.60
N THR A 157 -15.42 0.43 1.93
CA THR A 157 -15.96 1.62 2.60
C THR A 157 -17.00 2.39 1.80
N PRO A 158 -16.97 2.43 0.43
CA PRO A 158 -18.08 2.97 -0.37
C PRO A 158 -19.42 2.24 -0.21
N TYR A 159 -19.42 0.98 0.19
CA TYR A 159 -20.65 0.25 0.52
C TYR A 159 -21.26 0.69 1.85
N ILE A 160 -20.47 1.31 2.74
CA ILE A 160 -20.88 1.77 4.06
C ILE A 160 -21.18 3.27 4.04
N TYR A 161 -20.24 4.07 3.54
CA TYR A 161 -20.26 5.53 3.61
C TYR A 161 -20.53 6.23 2.27
N GLY A 162 -20.45 5.49 1.14
CA GLY A 162 -20.48 6.06 -0.20
C GLY A 162 -19.15 6.72 -0.62
N ASP A 163 -18.11 6.64 0.21
CA ASP A 163 -16.79 7.26 0.00
C ASP A 163 -15.70 6.40 0.66
N ASP A 164 -14.46 6.54 0.19
CA ASP A 164 -13.28 5.84 0.73
C ASP A 164 -12.40 6.71 1.65
N LEU A 165 -12.70 8.01 1.76
CA LEU A 165 -11.92 8.98 2.56
C LEU A 165 -12.45 9.05 4.00
N THR A 166 -12.22 7.99 4.78
CA THR A 166 -12.83 7.77 6.09
C THR A 166 -12.01 8.27 7.29
N GLY A 167 -10.78 8.74 7.08
CA GLY A 167 -9.91 9.23 8.16
C GLY A 167 -9.85 10.75 8.25
N ASN A 168 -9.73 11.29 9.45
CA ASN A 168 -9.49 12.72 9.69
C ASN A 168 -8.02 13.08 9.39
N SER A 169 -7.69 14.38 9.31
CA SER A 169 -6.29 14.78 9.35
C SER A 169 -5.66 14.47 10.73
N TYR A 170 -4.39 14.09 10.74
CA TYR A 170 -3.74 13.58 11.95
C TYR A 170 -3.62 14.63 13.08
N GLU A 171 -3.73 15.90 12.80
CA GLU A 171 -3.86 16.98 13.79
C GLU A 171 -5.04 16.77 14.73
N CYS A 172 -6.11 16.10 14.25
CA CYS A 172 -7.30 15.80 15.04
C CYS A 172 -7.02 14.85 16.21
N PHE A 173 -5.92 14.10 16.20
CA PHE A 173 -5.52 13.27 17.34
C PHE A 173 -5.35 14.08 18.63
N GLN A 174 -4.98 15.36 18.52
CA GLN A 174 -4.80 16.23 19.69
C GLN A 174 -6.12 16.53 20.44
N ASP A 175 -7.25 16.24 19.83
CA ASP A 175 -8.58 16.42 20.44
C ASP A 175 -9.15 15.11 20.98
N SER A 176 -8.48 13.97 20.73
CA SER A 176 -8.91 12.66 21.21
C SER A 176 -8.58 12.46 22.68
N LYS A 177 -9.45 11.80 23.42
CA LYS A 177 -9.18 11.28 24.77
C LYS A 177 -8.57 9.89 24.73
N LEU A 178 -9.02 9.08 23.77
CA LEU A 178 -8.52 7.75 23.51
C LEU A 178 -8.18 7.61 22.02
N ILE A 179 -7.02 7.02 21.72
CA ILE A 179 -6.59 6.66 20.37
C ILE A 179 -6.29 5.16 20.35
N ILE A 180 -7.02 4.40 19.54
CA ILE A 180 -6.74 2.99 19.29
C ILE A 180 -6.08 2.88 17.93
N LEU A 181 -4.83 2.44 17.89
CA LEU A 181 -4.08 2.15 16.68
C LEU A 181 -4.21 0.64 16.40
N TRP A 182 -5.15 0.28 15.51
CA TRP A 182 -5.45 -1.11 15.18
C TRP A 182 -4.68 -1.55 13.94
N SER A 183 -3.66 -2.37 14.12
CA SER A 183 -2.72 -2.78 13.05
C SER A 183 -2.18 -1.59 12.26
N PHE A 184 -1.98 -0.45 12.94
CA PHE A 184 -1.47 0.80 12.40
C PHE A 184 -0.14 1.16 13.05
N ASN A 185 0.93 1.17 12.24
CA ASN A 185 2.30 1.30 12.74
C ASN A 185 3.06 2.44 12.05
N PRO A 186 2.70 3.72 12.31
CA PRO A 186 3.29 4.88 11.64
C PRO A 186 4.76 5.14 11.97
N ALA A 187 5.30 4.59 13.06
CA ALA A 187 6.73 4.71 13.36
C ALA A 187 7.61 3.88 12.41
N GLU A 188 7.05 2.85 11.77
CA GLU A 188 7.75 2.02 10.77
C GLU A 188 7.23 2.28 9.35
N SER A 189 5.92 2.35 9.15
CA SER A 189 5.25 2.38 7.83
C SER A 189 5.16 3.76 7.19
N MET A 190 5.39 4.83 7.93
CA MET A 190 5.45 6.22 7.44
C MET A 190 4.21 6.66 6.64
N HIS A 191 3.02 6.54 7.22
CA HIS A 191 1.78 7.11 6.65
C HIS A 191 1.74 8.63 6.84
N GLY A 192 2.53 9.34 6.02
CA GLY A 192 2.81 10.76 6.18
C GLY A 192 3.97 11.04 7.14
N SER A 193 4.78 12.04 6.81
CA SER A 193 5.98 12.41 7.57
C SER A 193 5.67 12.94 8.98
N LEU A 194 4.43 13.35 9.24
CA LEU A 194 4.02 14.03 10.46
C LEU A 194 3.14 13.20 11.39
N THR A 195 2.75 11.98 11.02
CA THR A 195 1.82 11.16 11.81
C THR A 195 2.35 10.87 13.21
N ALA A 196 3.61 10.46 13.33
CA ALA A 196 4.25 10.22 14.63
C ALA A 196 4.37 11.51 15.47
N TYR A 197 4.57 12.67 14.82
CA TYR A 197 4.59 13.96 15.49
C TYR A 197 3.23 14.29 16.14
N TYR A 198 2.12 14.11 15.41
CA TYR A 198 0.79 14.38 15.97
C TYR A 198 0.37 13.38 17.04
N LEU A 199 0.80 12.11 16.96
CA LEU A 199 0.61 11.15 18.05
C LEU A 199 1.36 11.58 19.33
N LYS A 200 2.58 12.10 19.19
CA LYS A 200 3.33 12.66 20.31
C LYS A 200 2.57 13.82 20.94
N LEU A 201 2.10 14.78 20.15
CA LEU A 201 1.34 15.92 20.65
C LEU A 201 0.03 15.52 21.33
N ALA A 202 -0.67 14.51 20.79
CA ALA A 202 -1.87 13.98 21.43
C ALA A 202 -1.58 13.39 22.81
N LYS A 203 -0.50 12.61 22.92
CA LYS A 203 -0.05 12.03 24.20
C LYS A 203 0.35 13.11 25.20
N GLU A 204 1.05 14.15 24.78
CA GLU A 204 1.40 15.30 25.61
C GLU A 204 0.17 16.07 26.12
N LYS A 205 -0.93 16.05 25.37
CA LYS A 205 -2.24 16.60 25.78
C LYS A 205 -3.08 15.63 26.65
N GLY A 206 -2.58 14.45 26.95
CA GLY A 206 -3.22 13.48 27.82
C GLY A 206 -4.09 12.44 27.14
N ALA A 207 -4.03 12.31 25.81
CA ALA A 207 -4.69 11.22 25.11
C ALA A 207 -4.05 9.88 25.49
N LYS A 208 -4.87 8.90 25.85
CA LYS A 208 -4.43 7.51 26.04
C LYS A 208 -4.30 6.81 24.69
N ILE A 209 -3.21 6.08 24.48
CA ILE A 209 -2.93 5.37 23.24
C ILE A 209 -2.88 3.87 23.49
N ILE A 210 -3.74 3.11 22.80
CA ILE A 210 -3.77 1.65 22.84
C ILE A 210 -3.39 1.13 21.44
N VAL A 211 -2.49 0.14 21.39
CA VAL A 211 -2.09 -0.52 20.14
C VAL A 211 -2.59 -1.97 20.15
N VAL A 212 -3.36 -2.34 19.11
CA VAL A 212 -3.82 -3.71 18.85
C VAL A 212 -3.05 -4.24 17.65
N ASP A 213 -2.13 -5.18 17.88
CA ASP A 213 -1.23 -5.71 16.84
C ASP A 213 -0.60 -7.04 17.34
N PRO A 214 -0.39 -8.07 16.53
CA PRO A 214 0.29 -9.29 16.95
C PRO A 214 1.76 -9.05 17.37
N ARG A 215 2.36 -7.93 16.93
CA ARG A 215 3.73 -7.51 17.28
C ARG A 215 3.73 -6.31 18.23
N TYR A 216 4.62 -6.31 19.21
CA TYR A 216 5.02 -5.11 19.93
C TYR A 216 5.92 -4.26 19.03
N SER A 217 5.28 -3.53 18.13
CA SER A 217 5.92 -2.73 17.07
C SER A 217 6.67 -1.51 17.61
N ASP A 218 7.42 -0.80 16.77
CA ASP A 218 8.05 0.46 17.17
C ASP A 218 7.01 1.52 17.58
N THR A 219 5.84 1.54 16.94
CA THR A 219 4.73 2.41 17.36
C THR A 219 4.23 2.03 18.76
N ALA A 220 4.07 0.75 19.04
CA ALA A 220 3.69 0.31 20.39
C ALA A 220 4.76 0.69 21.42
N SER A 221 6.03 0.47 21.12
CA SER A 221 7.15 0.80 21.99
C SER A 221 7.27 2.29 22.33
N ILE A 222 6.95 3.18 21.37
CA ILE A 222 7.13 4.62 21.52
C ILE A 222 5.89 5.28 22.14
N PHE A 223 4.69 4.85 21.74
CA PHE A 223 3.46 5.59 22.03
C PHE A 223 2.46 4.87 22.93
N ALA A 224 2.42 3.52 22.94
CA ALA A 224 1.36 2.80 23.60
C ALA A 224 1.41 2.93 25.13
N ASP A 225 0.25 3.19 25.73
CA ASP A 225 -0.01 3.01 27.17
C ASP A 225 -0.43 1.56 27.45
N LYS A 226 -1.01 0.87 26.46
CA LYS A 226 -1.33 -0.56 26.49
C LYS A 226 -1.14 -1.18 25.10
N TRP A 227 -0.51 -2.34 25.05
CA TRP A 227 -0.46 -3.21 23.88
C TRP A 227 -1.35 -4.43 24.07
N ILE A 228 -2.15 -4.76 23.07
CA ILE A 228 -3.04 -5.91 23.06
C ILE A 228 -2.62 -6.81 21.89
N PRO A 229 -1.94 -7.93 22.16
CA PRO A 229 -1.62 -8.93 21.14
C PRO A 229 -2.88 -9.65 20.69
N ILE A 230 -3.09 -9.73 19.36
CA ILE A 230 -4.24 -10.40 18.76
C ILE A 230 -3.78 -11.38 17.68
N LYS A 231 -4.41 -12.56 17.59
CA LYS A 231 -4.12 -13.50 16.50
C LYS A 231 -4.46 -12.87 15.15
N PRO A 232 -3.56 -12.96 14.16
CA PRO A 232 -3.81 -12.42 12.81
C PRO A 232 -5.13 -12.92 12.23
N SER A 233 -5.84 -12.06 11.48
CA SER A 233 -7.14 -12.32 10.82
C SER A 233 -8.35 -12.55 11.76
N THR A 234 -8.21 -12.28 13.04
CA THR A 234 -9.31 -12.44 14.02
C THR A 234 -9.84 -11.09 14.54
N ASP A 235 -9.36 -10.01 13.97
CA ASP A 235 -9.76 -8.63 14.30
C ASP A 235 -11.28 -8.47 14.34
N GLY A 236 -11.97 -9.03 13.33
CA GLY A 236 -13.41 -8.99 13.23
C GLY A 236 -14.14 -9.65 14.40
N ALA A 237 -13.59 -10.72 14.99
CA ALA A 237 -14.21 -11.36 16.17
C ALA A 237 -14.14 -10.45 17.39
N MET A 238 -12.98 -9.81 17.63
CA MET A 238 -12.83 -8.88 18.74
C MET A 238 -13.71 -7.64 18.59
N LEU A 239 -13.73 -7.04 17.38
CA LEU A 239 -14.58 -5.88 17.07
C LEU A 239 -16.08 -6.19 17.22
N THR A 240 -16.50 -7.40 16.82
CA THR A 240 -17.87 -7.88 17.02
C THR A 240 -18.24 -7.98 18.50
N ALA A 241 -17.34 -8.52 19.34
CA ALA A 241 -17.60 -8.63 20.77
C ALA A 241 -17.59 -7.25 21.48
N MET A 242 -16.75 -6.32 21.03
CA MET A 242 -16.80 -4.93 21.50
C MET A 242 -18.16 -4.29 21.15
N ALA A 243 -18.67 -4.51 19.94
CA ALA A 243 -20.01 -4.05 19.54
C ALA A 243 -21.12 -4.69 20.42
N TYR A 244 -20.99 -5.99 20.74
CA TYR A 244 -21.94 -6.66 21.65
C TYR A 244 -21.96 -6.00 23.04
N VAL A 245 -20.80 -5.72 23.62
CA VAL A 245 -20.70 -5.03 24.95
C VAL A 245 -21.34 -3.65 24.88
N ILE A 246 -21.02 -2.84 23.86
CA ILE A 246 -21.60 -1.49 23.67
C ILE A 246 -23.14 -1.55 23.57
N LEU A 247 -23.68 -2.57 22.90
CA LEU A 247 -25.12 -2.80 22.78
C LEU A 247 -25.74 -3.20 24.13
N THR A 248 -25.20 -4.22 24.79
CA THR A 248 -25.83 -4.85 25.96
C THR A 248 -25.68 -4.04 27.23
N GLU A 249 -24.66 -3.18 27.32
CA GLU A 249 -24.47 -2.28 28.47
C GLU A 249 -25.11 -0.89 28.25
N GLY A 250 -25.84 -0.70 27.14
CA GLY A 250 -26.58 0.52 26.89
C GLY A 250 -25.69 1.74 26.56
N LEU A 251 -24.49 1.51 26.04
CA LEU A 251 -23.51 2.54 25.69
C LEU A 251 -23.69 3.12 24.28
N LEU A 252 -24.78 2.74 23.60
CA LEU A 252 -25.12 3.20 22.24
C LEU A 252 -25.44 4.69 22.19
N ASP A 253 -24.95 5.36 21.17
CA ASP A 253 -25.48 6.64 20.72
C ASP A 253 -26.73 6.40 19.82
N LYS A 254 -27.85 6.16 20.45
CA LYS A 254 -29.11 5.89 19.73
C LYS A 254 -29.50 7.03 18.79
N LYS A 255 -29.25 8.29 19.17
CA LYS A 255 -29.59 9.46 18.33
C LYS A 255 -28.79 9.46 17.04
N PHE A 256 -27.51 9.07 17.12
CA PHE A 256 -26.67 8.95 15.94
C PHE A 256 -27.16 7.82 15.03
N LEU A 257 -27.40 6.63 15.58
CA LEU A 257 -27.87 5.46 14.82
C LEU A 257 -29.23 5.75 14.14
N ASP A 258 -30.22 6.25 14.86
CA ASP A 258 -31.56 6.53 14.34
C ASP A 258 -31.53 7.56 13.19
N LYS A 259 -30.69 8.58 13.30
CA LYS A 259 -30.62 9.67 12.32
C LYS A 259 -29.80 9.30 11.09
N PHE A 260 -28.61 8.73 11.29
CA PHE A 260 -27.60 8.61 10.23
C PHE A 260 -27.41 7.22 9.66
N CYS A 261 -27.92 6.16 10.32
CA CYS A 261 -27.67 4.78 9.91
C CYS A 261 -28.93 4.04 9.46
N ILE A 262 -28.74 3.00 8.63
CA ILE A 262 -29.75 1.97 8.35
C ILE A 262 -29.13 0.58 8.56
N GLY A 263 -29.98 -0.42 8.86
CA GLY A 263 -29.56 -1.83 8.99
C GLY A 263 -29.03 -2.21 10.38
N PHE A 264 -29.02 -1.29 11.37
CA PHE A 264 -28.55 -1.64 12.71
C PHE A 264 -29.55 -2.54 13.45
N ASP A 265 -30.81 -2.20 13.46
CA ASP A 265 -31.90 -2.94 14.10
C ASP A 265 -33.06 -3.16 13.12
N LYS A 266 -34.05 -3.98 13.51
CA LYS A 266 -35.20 -4.31 12.66
C LYS A 266 -36.02 -3.11 12.24
N LYS A 267 -36.12 -2.09 13.08
CA LYS A 267 -36.88 -0.87 12.80
C LYS A 267 -36.28 -0.04 11.67
N HIS A 268 -34.95 -0.11 11.55
CA HIS A 268 -34.17 0.67 10.57
C HIS A 268 -33.65 -0.17 9.41
N MET A 269 -34.22 -1.36 9.17
CA MET A 269 -33.92 -2.13 7.97
C MET A 269 -34.45 -1.42 6.71
N PRO A 270 -33.78 -1.56 5.56
CA PRO A 270 -34.26 -1.03 4.30
C PRO A 270 -35.59 -1.67 3.90
N LYS A 271 -36.44 -0.89 3.19
CA LYS A 271 -37.72 -1.39 2.68
C LYS A 271 -37.53 -2.61 1.75
N GLY A 272 -38.25 -3.68 2.04
CA GLY A 272 -38.12 -4.97 1.31
C GLY A 272 -37.12 -5.95 1.91
N TYR A 273 -36.37 -5.52 2.94
CA TYR A 273 -35.39 -6.33 3.65
C TYR A 273 -35.67 -6.47 5.15
N GLU A 274 -36.89 -6.16 5.60
CA GLU A 274 -37.30 -6.12 7.02
C GLU A 274 -37.17 -7.50 7.71
N ASN A 275 -37.18 -8.58 6.91
CA ASN A 275 -37.04 -9.95 7.41
C ASN A 275 -35.56 -10.44 7.39
N GLU A 276 -34.65 -9.66 6.81
CA GLU A 276 -33.23 -10.02 6.78
C GLU A 276 -32.59 -9.79 8.16
N GLU A 277 -31.38 -10.29 8.33
CA GLU A 277 -30.61 -10.19 9.56
C GLU A 277 -30.09 -8.76 9.74
N SER A 278 -30.48 -8.11 10.86
CA SER A 278 -29.89 -6.82 11.28
C SER A 278 -28.58 -7.02 12.03
N VAL A 279 -27.81 -5.94 12.22
CA VAL A 279 -26.59 -5.98 13.04
C VAL A 279 -26.91 -6.42 14.48
N GLU A 280 -27.99 -5.87 15.06
CA GLU A 280 -28.46 -6.24 16.42
C GLU A 280 -28.79 -7.74 16.51
N ASP A 281 -29.54 -8.29 15.51
CA ASP A 281 -29.84 -9.72 15.47
C ASP A 281 -28.57 -10.58 15.46
N TYR A 282 -27.58 -10.19 14.67
CA TYR A 282 -26.31 -10.88 14.61
C TYR A 282 -25.53 -10.85 15.93
N LEU A 283 -25.42 -9.65 16.54
CA LEU A 283 -24.70 -9.49 17.80
C LEU A 283 -25.34 -10.33 18.93
N LEU A 284 -26.67 -10.33 19.02
CA LEU A 284 -27.41 -11.05 20.04
C LEU A 284 -27.52 -12.56 19.76
N GLY A 285 -27.19 -13.01 18.53
CA GLY A 285 -27.31 -14.40 18.14
C GLY A 285 -28.74 -14.85 17.82
N ASN A 286 -29.64 -13.94 17.43
CA ASN A 286 -31.05 -14.22 17.20
C ASN A 286 -31.27 -15.19 16.03
N ARG A 287 -30.32 -15.30 15.09
CA ARG A 287 -30.40 -16.18 13.91
C ARG A 287 -29.60 -17.46 14.05
N ASP A 288 -28.40 -17.38 14.61
CA ASP A 288 -27.46 -18.52 14.69
C ASP A 288 -27.40 -19.16 16.09
N GLY A 289 -28.11 -18.61 17.08
CA GLY A 289 -28.12 -19.08 18.46
C GLY A 289 -26.86 -18.78 19.25
N ILE A 290 -25.93 -17.93 18.70
CA ILE A 290 -24.64 -17.65 19.30
C ILE A 290 -24.50 -16.14 19.56
N ALA A 291 -24.68 -15.72 20.80
CA ALA A 291 -24.39 -14.33 21.23
C ALA A 291 -22.88 -14.05 21.11
N LYS A 292 -22.53 -12.90 20.54
CA LYS A 292 -21.15 -12.55 20.20
C LYS A 292 -20.41 -11.92 21.39
N THR A 293 -20.40 -12.64 22.51
CA THR A 293 -19.84 -12.18 23.80
C THR A 293 -18.31 -12.02 23.76
N PRO A 294 -17.69 -11.30 24.71
CA PRO A 294 -16.24 -11.29 24.89
C PRO A 294 -15.63 -12.69 25.02
N LYS A 295 -16.30 -13.62 25.71
CA LYS A 295 -15.87 -15.02 25.85
C LYS A 295 -15.84 -15.75 24.51
N TRP A 296 -16.87 -15.53 23.64
CA TRP A 296 -16.87 -16.08 22.28
C TRP A 296 -15.67 -15.56 21.47
N ALA A 297 -15.42 -14.26 21.52
CA ALA A 297 -14.30 -13.67 20.77
C ALA A 297 -12.94 -14.08 21.33
N SER A 298 -12.79 -14.17 22.65
CA SER A 298 -11.55 -14.59 23.32
C SER A 298 -11.07 -15.97 22.84
N ALA A 299 -11.99 -16.92 22.69
CA ALA A 299 -11.69 -18.25 22.16
C ALA A 299 -11.13 -18.20 20.72
N ILE A 300 -11.51 -17.21 19.92
CA ILE A 300 -11.09 -17.04 18.52
C ILE A 300 -9.78 -16.24 18.45
N CYS A 301 -9.76 -15.05 19.05
CA CYS A 301 -8.67 -14.08 18.88
C CYS A 301 -7.52 -14.21 19.88
N GLY A 302 -7.72 -14.98 20.96
CA GLY A 302 -6.70 -15.18 21.98
C GLY A 302 -6.52 -13.99 22.94
N VAL A 303 -7.34 -12.95 22.84
CA VAL A 303 -7.35 -11.83 23.79
C VAL A 303 -8.26 -12.17 24.96
N ASP A 304 -7.83 -11.85 26.16
CA ASP A 304 -8.62 -12.09 27.38
C ASP A 304 -9.99 -11.38 27.33
N GLU A 305 -11.04 -12.06 27.82
CA GLU A 305 -12.42 -11.58 27.73
C GLU A 305 -12.65 -10.26 28.48
N ASN A 306 -11.99 -10.06 29.64
CA ASN A 306 -12.10 -8.81 30.38
C ASN A 306 -11.38 -7.67 29.64
N THR A 307 -10.25 -7.97 28.97
CA THR A 307 -9.57 -6.98 28.13
C THR A 307 -10.43 -6.52 26.97
N ILE A 308 -11.21 -7.42 26.33
CA ILE A 308 -12.15 -7.07 25.25
C ILE A 308 -13.29 -6.20 25.81
N HIS A 309 -13.87 -6.61 26.93
CA HIS A 309 -14.94 -5.88 27.61
C HIS A 309 -14.50 -4.47 28.00
N ASP A 310 -13.39 -4.35 28.73
CA ASP A 310 -12.88 -3.08 29.23
C ASP A 310 -12.54 -2.11 28.09
N LEU A 311 -11.94 -2.63 26.99
CA LEU A 311 -11.65 -1.81 25.83
C LEU A 311 -12.94 -1.30 25.15
N ALA A 312 -13.99 -2.11 25.09
CA ALA A 312 -15.26 -1.71 24.53
C ALA A 312 -15.91 -0.58 25.34
N VAL A 313 -15.94 -0.73 26.67
CA VAL A 313 -16.45 0.30 27.60
C VAL A 313 -15.62 1.57 27.51
N GLU A 314 -14.29 1.43 27.54
CA GLU A 314 -13.38 2.57 27.46
C GLU A 314 -13.55 3.33 26.14
N TYR A 315 -13.67 2.61 25.01
CA TYR A 315 -13.91 3.24 23.69
C TYR A 315 -15.24 4.00 23.63
N ALA A 316 -16.31 3.44 24.19
CA ALA A 316 -17.62 4.05 24.17
C ALA A 316 -17.77 5.26 25.08
N THR A 317 -17.00 5.30 26.19
CA THR A 317 -17.13 6.33 27.24
C THR A 317 -16.09 7.44 27.14
N SER A 318 -14.90 7.19 26.58
CA SER A 318 -13.83 8.20 26.40
C SER A 318 -14.06 9.01 25.14
N LYS A 319 -14.99 9.97 25.16
CA LYS A 319 -15.32 10.77 23.96
C LYS A 319 -14.58 12.11 23.90
N PRO A 320 -14.07 12.50 22.70
CA PRO A 320 -13.99 11.74 21.45
C PRO A 320 -12.94 10.61 21.50
N SER A 321 -13.24 9.51 20.82
CA SER A 321 -12.32 8.38 20.66
C SER A 321 -11.99 8.15 19.18
N ALA A 322 -10.69 8.07 18.86
CA ALA A 322 -10.23 7.70 17.53
C ALA A 322 -9.86 6.21 17.48
N MET A 323 -10.46 5.45 16.57
CA MET A 323 -10.00 4.10 16.25
C MET A 323 -9.52 4.06 14.79
N VAL A 324 -8.22 4.03 14.59
CA VAL A 324 -7.58 4.05 13.28
C VAL A 324 -7.29 2.63 12.84
N GLN A 325 -7.98 2.17 11.81
CA GLN A 325 -7.70 0.90 11.15
C GLN A 325 -6.53 1.08 10.18
N GLY A 326 -5.39 0.49 10.51
CA GLY A 326 -4.23 0.46 9.63
C GLY A 326 -4.36 -0.55 8.48
N TYR A 327 -3.36 -0.56 7.61
CA TYR A 327 -3.35 -1.47 6.47
C TYR A 327 -3.26 -2.96 6.86
N GLY A 328 -2.84 -3.30 8.08
CA GLY A 328 -2.76 -4.67 8.55
C GLY A 328 -4.12 -5.37 8.57
N VAL A 329 -5.14 -4.73 9.12
CA VAL A 329 -6.50 -5.27 9.26
C VAL A 329 -7.07 -5.78 7.92
N GLN A 330 -6.91 -5.02 6.86
CA GLN A 330 -7.53 -5.31 5.57
C GLN A 330 -6.69 -6.24 4.67
N ARG A 331 -5.45 -6.58 5.05
CA ARG A 331 -4.56 -7.49 4.30
C ARG A 331 -4.70 -8.95 4.69
N HIS A 332 -5.87 -9.32 5.18
CA HIS A 332 -6.26 -10.69 5.49
C HIS A 332 -7.29 -11.21 4.50
N ALA A 333 -7.47 -12.52 4.49
CA ALA A 333 -8.45 -13.18 3.61
C ALA A 333 -9.89 -12.71 3.85
N ASN A 334 -10.17 -12.21 5.05
CA ASN A 334 -11.45 -11.63 5.49
C ASN A 334 -11.34 -10.12 5.76
N GLY A 335 -10.40 -9.45 5.12
CA GLY A 335 -10.06 -8.04 5.40
C GLY A 335 -11.22 -7.09 5.21
N GLU A 336 -12.06 -7.30 4.19
CA GLU A 336 -13.23 -6.45 3.94
C GLU A 336 -14.23 -6.48 5.11
N THR A 337 -14.51 -7.67 5.64
CA THR A 337 -15.47 -7.81 6.77
C THR A 337 -14.90 -7.26 8.07
N ALA A 338 -13.59 -7.39 8.29
CA ALA A 338 -12.93 -6.75 9.42
C ALA A 338 -13.02 -5.22 9.35
N VAL A 339 -12.84 -4.63 8.17
CA VAL A 339 -13.01 -3.18 7.94
C VAL A 339 -14.44 -2.74 8.21
N MET A 340 -15.45 -3.51 7.75
CA MET A 340 -16.86 -3.22 8.03
C MET A 340 -17.14 -3.20 9.54
N LEU A 341 -16.61 -4.16 10.28
CA LEU A 341 -16.77 -4.23 11.75
C LEU A 341 -16.06 -3.09 12.47
N GLY A 342 -14.89 -2.67 11.98
CA GLY A 342 -14.23 -1.48 12.50
C GLY A 342 -14.98 -0.18 12.21
N ALA A 343 -15.73 -0.10 11.11
CA ALA A 343 -16.63 1.02 10.81
C ALA A 343 -17.91 1.02 11.65
N LEU A 344 -18.33 -0.13 12.16
CA LEU A 344 -19.52 -0.26 13.02
C LEU A 344 -19.36 0.48 14.35
N LEU A 345 -18.21 0.35 15.03
CA LEU A 345 -18.01 0.91 16.37
C LEU A 345 -18.16 2.44 16.43
N PRO A 346 -17.57 3.25 15.54
CA PRO A 346 -17.80 4.69 15.56
C PRO A 346 -19.24 5.09 15.23
N CYS A 347 -19.98 4.28 14.44
CA CYS A 347 -21.41 4.48 14.23
C CYS A 347 -22.22 4.27 15.53
N MET A 348 -21.89 3.22 16.29
CA MET A 348 -22.55 2.90 17.55
C MET A 348 -22.29 3.94 18.65
N THR A 349 -21.20 4.69 18.57
CA THR A 349 -20.74 5.61 19.61
C THR A 349 -20.74 7.08 19.20
N GLY A 350 -21.13 7.42 17.96
CA GLY A 350 -21.18 8.80 17.47
C GLY A 350 -19.82 9.47 17.32
N ASN A 351 -18.74 8.70 17.04
CA ASN A 351 -17.39 9.21 16.85
C ASN A 351 -17.07 9.59 15.38
N ILE A 352 -18.08 9.84 14.55
CA ILE A 352 -17.97 10.23 13.13
C ILE A 352 -18.32 11.72 12.97
N GLY A 353 -17.58 12.41 12.12
CA GLY A 353 -17.81 13.82 11.80
C GLY A 353 -17.40 14.79 12.89
N VAL A 354 -16.58 14.36 13.85
CA VAL A 354 -16.08 15.17 14.97
C VAL A 354 -14.55 15.13 15.03
N SER A 355 -13.95 16.26 15.43
CA SER A 355 -12.50 16.29 15.69
C SER A 355 -12.17 15.41 16.90
N GLY A 356 -11.12 14.59 16.77
CA GLY A 356 -10.75 13.61 17.79
C GLY A 356 -11.52 12.28 17.73
N GLY A 357 -12.62 12.19 16.95
CA GLY A 357 -13.24 10.95 16.55
C GLY A 357 -12.62 10.41 15.25
N TRP A 358 -13.09 9.25 14.76
CA TRP A 358 -12.54 8.62 13.55
C TRP A 358 -13.54 7.64 12.92
N ALA A 359 -13.72 7.67 11.60
CA ALA A 359 -14.71 6.82 10.92
C ALA A 359 -14.14 5.47 10.41
N GLY A 360 -12.85 5.20 10.60
CA GLY A 360 -12.25 3.90 10.24
C GLY A 360 -10.84 4.01 9.70
N GLY A 361 -10.63 4.22 8.42
CA GLY A 361 -9.34 4.11 7.72
C GLY A 361 -8.22 5.02 8.22
N ILE A 362 -7.11 5.05 7.51
CA ILE A 362 -5.97 5.92 7.84
C ILE A 362 -6.30 7.39 7.60
N GLY A 363 -5.48 8.26 8.19
CA GLY A 363 -5.67 9.71 8.14
C GLY A 363 -5.55 10.31 6.75
N HIS A 364 -6.12 11.49 6.62
CA HIS A 364 -6.28 12.19 5.36
C HIS A 364 -6.24 13.72 5.56
N TRP A 365 -5.91 14.49 4.52
CA TRP A 365 -5.99 15.94 4.48
C TRP A 365 -6.90 16.41 3.35
N SER A 366 -7.55 17.55 3.52
CA SER A 366 -8.48 18.11 2.53
C SER A 366 -7.78 18.64 1.28
N ARG A 367 -6.49 18.96 1.38
CA ARG A 367 -5.72 19.56 0.30
C ARG A 367 -5.08 18.48 -0.57
N HIS A 368 -5.68 18.26 -1.74
CA HIS A 368 -5.14 17.38 -2.77
C HIS A 368 -4.68 18.19 -3.96
N SER A 369 -3.57 17.82 -4.56
CA SER A 369 -3.21 18.33 -5.87
C SER A 369 -4.25 17.92 -6.92
N LYS A 370 -4.86 18.90 -7.54
CA LYS A 370 -5.74 18.72 -8.71
C LYS A 370 -4.98 18.85 -10.01
N ALA A 371 -3.78 19.44 -9.99
CA ALA A 371 -2.90 19.53 -11.14
C ALA A 371 -2.17 18.20 -11.37
N LYS A 372 -2.31 17.61 -12.55
CA LYS A 372 -1.80 16.27 -12.87
C LYS A 372 -1.21 16.22 -14.26
N PHE A 373 -0.21 15.35 -14.46
CA PHE A 373 0.24 14.95 -15.78
C PHE A 373 -0.97 14.38 -16.58
N PRO A 374 -1.18 14.82 -17.83
CA PRO A 374 -2.36 14.43 -18.61
C PRO A 374 -2.24 13.00 -19.13
N VAL A 375 -2.76 12.04 -18.38
CA VAL A 375 -2.94 10.67 -18.87
C VAL A 375 -4.17 10.64 -19.76
N THR A 376 -3.99 10.30 -21.04
CA THR A 376 -5.07 10.18 -22.02
C THR A 376 -6.06 9.09 -21.59
N LYS A 377 -7.35 9.30 -21.81
CA LYS A 377 -8.36 8.29 -21.53
C LYS A 377 -8.07 7.00 -22.31
N ASN A 378 -7.95 5.89 -21.60
CA ASN A 378 -7.75 4.59 -22.23
C ASN A 378 -9.01 4.19 -23.03
N PRO A 379 -8.93 3.95 -24.33
CA PRO A 379 -10.08 3.51 -25.12
C PRO A 379 -10.53 2.07 -24.83
N VAL A 380 -9.68 1.23 -24.24
CA VAL A 380 -10.04 -0.12 -23.78
C VAL A 380 -10.74 -0.02 -22.42
N PRO A 381 -12.02 -0.42 -22.31
CA PRO A 381 -12.75 -0.36 -21.05
C PRO A 381 -12.40 -1.52 -20.09
N ASP A 382 -11.84 -2.60 -20.62
CA ASP A 382 -11.55 -3.83 -19.90
C ASP A 382 -10.58 -3.56 -18.75
N THR A 383 -11.00 -3.91 -17.54
CA THR A 383 -10.24 -3.60 -16.33
C THR A 383 -10.29 -4.76 -15.34
N ILE A 384 -9.14 -5.18 -14.82
CA ILE A 384 -8.98 -6.26 -13.84
C ILE A 384 -8.48 -5.74 -12.50
N SER A 385 -8.68 -6.49 -11.41
CA SER A 385 -7.93 -6.23 -10.18
C SER A 385 -6.42 -6.33 -10.44
N ALA A 386 -5.65 -5.38 -9.94
CA ALA A 386 -4.18 -5.40 -10.06
C ALA A 386 -3.56 -6.67 -9.47
N PHE A 387 -4.23 -7.33 -8.52
CA PHE A 387 -3.77 -8.60 -7.95
C PHE A 387 -3.98 -9.80 -8.89
N LEU A 388 -4.93 -9.74 -9.83
CA LEU A 388 -5.28 -10.84 -10.73
C LEU A 388 -4.52 -10.85 -12.07
N TRP A 389 -3.41 -10.13 -12.19
CA TRP A 389 -2.68 -10.07 -13.47
C TRP A 389 -2.14 -11.44 -13.91
N THR A 390 -1.69 -12.30 -12.99
CA THR A 390 -1.25 -13.67 -13.32
C THR A 390 -2.41 -14.54 -13.83
N ASP A 391 -3.60 -14.36 -13.26
CA ASP A 391 -4.82 -15.00 -13.76
C ASP A 391 -5.15 -14.53 -15.18
N ALA A 392 -5.02 -13.22 -15.44
CA ALA A 392 -5.25 -12.65 -16.77
C ALA A 392 -4.21 -13.12 -17.81
N VAL A 393 -3.00 -13.48 -17.39
CA VAL A 393 -2.02 -14.18 -18.26
C VAL A 393 -2.45 -15.60 -18.56
N VAL A 394 -2.90 -16.37 -17.56
CA VAL A 394 -3.13 -17.81 -17.69
C VAL A 394 -4.54 -18.11 -18.23
N ARG A 395 -5.56 -17.40 -17.75
CA ARG A 395 -6.97 -17.67 -18.00
C ARG A 395 -7.81 -16.42 -18.30
N GLY A 396 -7.20 -15.36 -18.78
CA GLY A 396 -7.87 -14.08 -19.03
C GLY A 396 -9.20 -14.21 -19.79
N THR A 397 -9.22 -14.99 -20.87
CA THR A 397 -10.43 -15.25 -21.66
C THR A 397 -11.52 -16.04 -20.91
N GLN A 398 -11.25 -16.50 -19.69
CA GLN A 398 -12.21 -17.18 -18.81
C GLN A 398 -12.63 -16.31 -17.62
N MET A 399 -12.06 -15.12 -17.46
CA MET A 399 -12.44 -14.20 -16.39
C MET A 399 -13.81 -13.59 -16.63
N THR A 400 -14.60 -13.43 -15.54
CA THR A 400 -15.95 -12.85 -15.61
C THR A 400 -16.18 -11.83 -14.50
N PRO A 401 -17.16 -10.92 -14.66
CA PRO A 401 -17.53 -9.99 -13.61
C PRO A 401 -17.88 -10.65 -12.28
N GLU A 402 -18.64 -11.73 -12.32
CA GLU A 402 -19.18 -12.40 -11.12
C GLU A 402 -18.08 -13.08 -10.30
N ARG A 403 -17.13 -13.73 -10.98
CA ARG A 403 -16.06 -14.47 -10.29
C ARG A 403 -14.84 -13.63 -9.98
N ASP A 404 -14.45 -12.75 -10.91
CA ASP A 404 -13.15 -12.07 -10.88
C ASP A 404 -13.25 -10.54 -10.72
N ASN A 405 -14.47 -10.01 -10.54
CA ASN A 405 -14.76 -8.56 -10.56
C ASN A 405 -14.19 -7.87 -11.82
N LEU A 406 -14.36 -8.52 -12.97
CA LEU A 406 -13.98 -7.93 -14.25
C LEU A 406 -14.87 -6.72 -14.53
N LEU A 407 -14.28 -5.57 -14.83
CA LEU A 407 -15.00 -4.33 -15.13
C LEU A 407 -14.88 -3.97 -16.61
N GLY A 408 -15.87 -3.22 -17.11
CA GLY A 408 -15.88 -2.67 -18.47
C GLY A 408 -16.28 -3.66 -19.56
N THR A 409 -16.28 -4.97 -19.29
CA THR A 409 -16.65 -6.02 -20.22
C THR A 409 -17.21 -7.24 -19.50
N LYS A 410 -17.93 -8.11 -20.21
CA LYS A 410 -18.40 -9.40 -19.68
C LYS A 410 -17.34 -10.50 -19.73
N LYS A 411 -16.34 -10.35 -20.60
CA LYS A 411 -15.29 -11.33 -20.83
C LYS A 411 -14.12 -10.67 -21.55
N LEU A 412 -12.88 -10.97 -21.17
CA LEU A 412 -11.70 -10.53 -21.91
C LEU A 412 -11.62 -11.26 -23.25
N LYS A 413 -11.22 -10.57 -24.29
CA LYS A 413 -11.05 -11.13 -25.65
C LYS A 413 -9.77 -11.95 -25.77
N THR A 414 -8.76 -11.62 -24.99
CA THR A 414 -7.44 -12.24 -25.02
C THR A 414 -6.83 -12.32 -23.63
N ASN A 415 -5.81 -13.14 -23.48
CA ASN A 415 -4.92 -13.13 -22.33
C ASN A 415 -3.89 -12.01 -22.46
N ILE A 416 -3.24 -11.62 -21.36
CA ILE A 416 -2.08 -10.73 -21.40
C ILE A 416 -0.96 -11.40 -22.20
N LYS A 417 -0.42 -10.70 -23.20
CA LYS A 417 0.68 -11.14 -24.06
C LYS A 417 1.93 -10.26 -23.95
N ALA A 418 1.76 -9.00 -23.57
CA ALA A 418 2.89 -8.09 -23.31
C ALA A 418 2.74 -7.42 -21.95
N ILE A 419 3.85 -7.32 -21.21
CA ILE A 419 3.92 -6.65 -19.91
C ILE A 419 4.97 -5.54 -19.96
N TYR A 420 4.57 -4.34 -19.51
CA TYR A 420 5.44 -3.18 -19.33
C TYR A 420 5.61 -2.93 -17.84
N ASN A 421 6.79 -3.22 -17.31
CA ASN A 421 7.11 -3.10 -15.89
C ASN A 421 8.10 -1.97 -15.66
N ILE A 422 7.58 -0.82 -15.20
CA ILE A 422 8.33 0.43 -15.07
C ILE A 422 8.35 0.85 -13.60
N CYS A 423 9.50 1.20 -13.07
CA CYS A 423 9.68 1.60 -11.67
C CYS A 423 9.06 0.60 -10.68
N SER A 424 9.21 -0.70 -10.95
CA SER A 424 8.46 -1.74 -10.26
C SER A 424 9.23 -3.05 -10.18
N ASN A 425 9.22 -3.67 -9.00
CA ASN A 425 9.65 -5.06 -8.81
C ASN A 425 8.43 -5.97 -8.54
N MET A 426 7.31 -5.67 -9.24
CA MET A 426 6.00 -6.30 -9.01
C MET A 426 5.96 -7.75 -9.51
N LEU A 427 6.54 -8.04 -10.68
CA LEU A 427 6.29 -9.30 -11.39
C LEU A 427 6.67 -10.53 -10.57
N ILE A 428 7.74 -10.45 -9.78
CA ILE A 428 8.20 -11.54 -8.93
C ILE A 428 8.15 -11.14 -7.46
N ASN A 429 8.79 -10.03 -7.10
CA ASN A 429 9.11 -9.74 -5.71
C ASN A 429 7.92 -9.29 -4.87
N GLN A 430 7.03 -8.47 -5.44
CA GLN A 430 5.90 -7.87 -4.73
C GLN A 430 4.59 -8.67 -4.91
N HIS A 431 4.53 -9.55 -5.89
CA HIS A 431 3.40 -10.42 -6.11
C HIS A 431 3.50 -11.69 -5.26
N SER A 432 2.35 -12.25 -4.92
CA SER A 432 2.27 -13.48 -4.13
C SER A 432 2.76 -14.71 -4.90
N ASN A 433 3.21 -15.74 -4.17
CA ASN A 433 3.69 -17.01 -4.71
C ASN A 433 4.74 -16.81 -5.81
N CYS A 434 5.91 -16.28 -5.41
CA CYS A 434 7.00 -15.97 -6.34
C CYS A 434 7.37 -17.15 -7.25
N ASN A 435 7.34 -18.38 -6.74
CA ASN A 435 7.63 -19.59 -7.53
C ASN A 435 6.64 -19.76 -8.70
N ARG A 436 5.34 -19.62 -8.42
CA ARG A 436 4.30 -19.74 -9.46
C ARG A 436 4.36 -18.58 -10.45
N SER A 437 4.60 -17.37 -9.98
CA SER A 437 4.79 -16.20 -10.84
C SER A 437 5.99 -16.36 -11.77
N ALA A 438 7.11 -16.87 -11.24
CA ALA A 438 8.31 -17.16 -12.02
C ALA A 438 8.04 -18.26 -13.08
N GLU A 439 7.33 -19.32 -12.72
CA GLU A 439 6.91 -20.39 -13.66
C GLU A 439 6.07 -19.83 -14.82
N ILE A 440 5.08 -18.97 -14.50
CA ILE A 440 4.22 -18.35 -15.52
C ILE A 440 5.02 -17.48 -16.47
N LEU A 441 5.95 -16.67 -15.95
CA LEU A 441 6.73 -15.73 -16.76
C LEU A 441 7.86 -16.39 -17.57
N ARG A 442 8.37 -17.56 -17.15
CA ARG A 442 9.31 -18.35 -17.95
C ARG A 442 8.70 -18.85 -19.23
N ASP A 443 7.41 -19.12 -19.22
CA ASP A 443 6.70 -19.61 -20.39
C ASP A 443 6.44 -18.48 -21.40
N THR A 444 7.29 -18.37 -22.40
CA THR A 444 7.21 -17.34 -23.45
C THR A 444 5.98 -17.49 -24.35
N SER A 445 5.30 -18.63 -24.33
CA SER A 445 4.03 -18.80 -25.05
C SER A 445 2.87 -18.11 -24.33
N LYS A 446 2.95 -17.94 -23.01
CA LYS A 446 1.96 -17.21 -22.22
C LYS A 446 2.15 -15.71 -22.33
N VAL A 447 3.34 -15.23 -22.01
CA VAL A 447 3.72 -13.81 -22.15
C VAL A 447 4.84 -13.70 -23.18
N GLU A 448 4.53 -13.13 -24.33
CA GLU A 448 5.44 -13.09 -25.47
C GLU A 448 6.49 -12.00 -25.38
N PHE A 449 6.18 -10.90 -24.64
CA PHE A 449 7.09 -9.78 -24.48
C PHE A 449 7.04 -9.17 -23.08
N ILE A 450 8.19 -8.93 -22.46
CA ILE A 450 8.33 -8.25 -21.16
C ILE A 450 9.38 -7.16 -21.29
N LEU A 451 8.94 -5.90 -21.15
CA LEU A 451 9.81 -4.74 -20.97
C LEU A 451 9.96 -4.45 -19.48
N VAL A 452 11.19 -4.28 -19.02
CA VAL A 452 11.47 -3.75 -17.67
C VAL A 452 12.34 -2.51 -17.77
N ALA A 453 11.97 -1.45 -17.07
CA ALA A 453 12.76 -0.24 -16.86
C ALA A 453 13.00 -0.07 -15.35
N ASP A 454 14.25 -0.20 -14.91
CA ASP A 454 14.61 -0.24 -13.49
C ASP A 454 16.03 0.32 -13.26
N LEU A 455 16.36 0.54 -11.99
CA LEU A 455 17.70 0.96 -11.55
C LEU A 455 18.68 -0.22 -11.43
N PHE A 456 18.18 -1.40 -11.11
CA PHE A 456 18.97 -2.58 -10.74
C PHE A 456 18.48 -3.85 -11.44
N MET A 457 19.33 -4.88 -11.44
CA MET A 457 18.95 -6.24 -11.82
C MET A 457 18.11 -6.88 -10.71
N THR A 458 16.90 -6.34 -10.52
CA THR A 458 15.93 -6.82 -9.54
C THR A 458 15.40 -8.22 -9.88
N SER A 459 14.68 -8.84 -8.96
CA SER A 459 14.05 -10.14 -9.21
C SER A 459 13.16 -10.12 -10.45
N SER A 460 12.40 -9.04 -10.66
CA SER A 460 11.57 -8.85 -11.85
C SER A 460 12.38 -8.54 -13.11
N ALA A 461 13.48 -7.79 -12.98
CA ALA A 461 14.35 -7.43 -14.10
C ALA A 461 14.97 -8.66 -14.78
N LYS A 462 15.25 -9.73 -14.03
CA LYS A 462 15.77 -10.99 -14.58
C LYS A 462 14.82 -11.68 -15.57
N PHE A 463 13.53 -11.30 -15.57
CA PHE A 463 12.52 -11.87 -16.48
C PHE A 463 12.24 -10.99 -17.71
N ALA A 464 12.94 -9.87 -17.86
CA ALA A 464 12.79 -9.00 -19.02
C ALA A 464 13.28 -9.65 -20.31
N ASP A 465 12.66 -9.31 -21.44
CA ASP A 465 13.22 -9.52 -22.78
C ASP A 465 14.08 -8.33 -23.18
N ILE A 466 13.63 -7.11 -22.83
CA ILE A 466 14.41 -5.88 -22.93
C ILE A 466 14.46 -5.22 -21.55
N LEU A 467 15.65 -4.87 -21.10
CA LEU A 467 15.92 -4.21 -19.82
C LEU A 467 16.55 -2.84 -20.07
N LEU A 468 15.90 -1.79 -19.58
CA LEU A 468 16.32 -0.39 -19.76
C LEU A 468 16.86 0.20 -18.45
N PRO A 469 18.04 0.86 -18.48
CA PRO A 469 18.60 1.56 -17.34
C PRO A 469 17.93 2.93 -17.19
N VAL A 470 17.40 3.26 -16.01
CA VAL A 470 16.74 4.55 -15.77
C VAL A 470 17.49 5.40 -14.77
N THR A 471 17.19 6.70 -14.74
CA THR A 471 17.74 7.65 -13.79
C THR A 471 17.19 7.43 -12.38
N SER A 472 18.02 7.72 -11.40
CA SER A 472 17.61 7.79 -9.99
C SER A 472 17.00 9.16 -9.65
N PRO A 473 16.37 9.31 -8.46
CA PRO A 473 15.86 10.59 -7.97
C PRO A 473 16.87 11.73 -7.92
N PHE A 474 18.16 11.45 -7.90
CA PHE A 474 19.21 12.49 -7.93
C PHE A 474 19.53 13.02 -9.33
N GLU A 475 19.10 12.31 -10.37
CA GLU A 475 19.49 12.52 -11.77
C GLU A 475 18.38 13.11 -12.62
N MET A 476 17.22 13.41 -12.04
CA MET A 476 16.04 13.92 -12.75
C MET A 476 15.33 15.01 -11.96
N GLU A 477 14.33 15.64 -12.56
CA GLU A 477 13.44 16.62 -11.93
C GLU A 477 12.02 16.08 -11.90
N ASP A 478 11.29 16.27 -10.77
CA ASP A 478 9.84 16.04 -10.73
C ASP A 478 9.15 16.90 -9.68
N LEU A 479 7.83 17.00 -9.77
CA LEU A 479 6.96 17.60 -8.76
C LEU A 479 6.38 16.49 -7.90
N VAL A 480 6.49 16.61 -6.56
CA VAL A 480 6.14 15.54 -5.64
C VAL A 480 5.12 16.01 -4.62
N PHE A 481 4.03 15.26 -4.50
CA PHE A 481 2.95 15.51 -3.55
C PHE A 481 2.95 14.45 -2.44
N PRO A 482 2.58 14.80 -1.20
CA PRO A 482 2.52 13.86 -0.08
C PRO A 482 1.32 12.90 -0.14
N TRP A 483 0.70 12.75 -1.30
CA TRP A 483 -0.60 12.12 -1.50
C TRP A 483 -1.67 12.84 -0.67
N SER A 484 -2.41 12.10 0.18
CA SER A 484 -3.38 12.68 1.11
C SER A 484 -2.81 12.86 2.54
N TRP A 485 -1.48 12.83 2.74
CA TRP A 485 -0.88 12.71 4.06
C TRP A 485 -0.03 13.92 4.49
N GLY A 486 -0.34 15.07 3.97
CA GLY A 486 0.32 16.30 4.40
C GLY A 486 -0.07 17.51 3.56
N ASP A 487 0.07 18.67 4.16
CA ASP A 487 -0.30 19.95 3.57
C ASP A 487 0.94 20.70 3.08
N TYR A 488 1.62 20.11 2.09
CA TYR A 488 2.84 20.67 1.49
C TYR A 488 3.04 20.11 0.07
N VAL A 489 3.92 20.76 -0.69
CA VAL A 489 4.36 20.30 -2.03
C VAL A 489 5.88 20.39 -2.11
N LEU A 490 6.49 19.45 -2.81
CA LEU A 490 7.94 19.31 -2.94
C LEU A 490 8.38 19.37 -4.40
N TYR A 491 9.59 19.84 -4.64
CA TYR A 491 10.26 19.75 -5.93
C TYR A 491 11.50 18.86 -5.82
N GLU A 492 11.55 17.84 -6.65
CA GLU A 492 12.71 16.97 -6.82
C GLU A 492 13.66 17.64 -7.80
N ASN A 493 14.67 18.34 -7.29
CA ASN A 493 15.70 18.94 -8.11
C ASN A 493 16.71 17.89 -8.56
N LYS A 494 17.14 17.96 -9.82
CA LYS A 494 18.30 17.26 -10.33
C LYS A 494 19.55 17.68 -9.54
N VAL A 495 20.21 16.73 -8.90
CA VAL A 495 21.36 16.95 -8.02
C VAL A 495 22.68 16.73 -8.75
N ILE A 496 22.74 15.70 -9.58
CA ILE A 496 23.89 15.30 -10.39
C ILE A 496 23.44 15.02 -11.83
N GLU A 497 24.38 15.03 -12.77
CA GLU A 497 24.11 14.56 -14.14
C GLU A 497 23.81 13.07 -14.15
N SER A 498 23.06 12.62 -15.17
CA SER A 498 22.77 11.19 -15.36
C SER A 498 24.06 10.40 -15.49
N ILE A 499 24.21 9.34 -14.69
CA ILE A 499 25.36 8.46 -14.76
C ILE A 499 25.12 7.36 -15.79
N TYR A 500 26.19 6.87 -16.42
CA TYR A 500 26.15 5.85 -17.45
C TYR A 500 25.24 6.27 -18.63
N GLU A 501 24.55 5.31 -19.23
CA GLU A 501 23.58 5.54 -20.30
C GLU A 501 22.13 5.65 -19.79
N CYS A 502 21.95 5.94 -18.49
CA CYS A 502 20.63 6.04 -17.89
C CYS A 502 19.84 7.24 -18.44
N ARG A 503 18.54 7.05 -18.67
CA ARG A 503 17.63 8.11 -19.16
C ARG A 503 16.42 8.24 -18.22
N PRO A 504 15.87 9.46 -18.04
CA PRO A 504 14.60 9.67 -17.36
C PRO A 504 13.46 8.92 -18.10
N ASP A 505 12.52 8.37 -17.33
CA ASP A 505 11.43 7.57 -17.92
C ASP A 505 10.62 8.30 -18.98
N TYR A 506 10.29 9.57 -18.76
CA TYR A 506 9.55 10.36 -19.74
C TYR A 506 10.32 10.48 -21.07
N GLU A 507 11.63 10.69 -21.03
CA GLU A 507 12.45 10.98 -22.20
C GLU A 507 12.62 9.74 -23.10
N TRP A 508 12.92 8.55 -22.54
CA TRP A 508 12.98 7.36 -23.37
C TRP A 508 11.59 6.92 -23.89
N ILE A 509 10.50 7.21 -23.14
CA ILE A 509 9.13 6.95 -23.61
C ILE A 509 8.75 7.95 -24.72
N LEU A 510 9.22 9.19 -24.68
CA LEU A 510 9.07 10.14 -25.77
C LEU A 510 9.79 9.67 -27.05
N ASP A 511 11.00 9.14 -26.91
CA ASP A 511 11.73 8.54 -28.03
C ASP A 511 11.00 7.30 -28.60
N LEU A 512 10.37 6.50 -27.73
CA LEU A 512 9.50 5.40 -28.17
C LEU A 512 8.26 5.92 -28.89
N ALA A 513 7.63 6.98 -28.41
CA ALA A 513 6.50 7.63 -29.06
C ALA A 513 6.86 8.15 -30.47
N CYS A 514 8.08 8.67 -30.66
CA CYS A 514 8.59 9.06 -31.99
C CYS A 514 8.62 7.88 -32.97
N ARG A 515 9.11 6.71 -32.52
CA ARG A 515 9.17 5.47 -33.35
C ARG A 515 7.79 4.90 -33.66
N MET A 516 6.81 5.23 -32.82
CA MET A 516 5.41 4.83 -33.01
C MET A 516 4.62 5.87 -33.84
N GLY A 517 5.22 7.01 -34.21
CA GLY A 517 4.57 8.08 -34.98
C GLY A 517 3.59 8.94 -34.15
N LEU A 518 3.78 8.99 -32.82
CA LEU A 518 2.87 9.63 -31.86
C LEU A 518 3.54 10.77 -31.07
N ARG A 519 4.66 11.32 -31.57
CA ARG A 519 5.45 12.33 -30.85
C ARG A 519 4.62 13.52 -30.42
N GLU A 520 3.90 14.12 -31.34
CA GLU A 520 3.19 15.41 -31.10
C GLU A 520 2.04 15.20 -30.10
N GLU A 521 1.25 14.14 -30.29
CA GLU A 521 0.12 13.81 -29.42
C GLU A 521 0.59 13.40 -28.03
N PHE A 522 1.74 12.75 -27.95
CA PHE A 522 2.32 12.33 -26.67
C PHE A 522 2.94 13.50 -25.93
N SER A 523 3.78 14.31 -26.60
CA SER A 523 4.57 15.35 -25.94
C SER A 523 3.78 16.62 -25.64
N LEU A 524 2.82 16.98 -26.48
CA LEU A 524 2.15 18.30 -26.47
C LEU A 524 3.17 19.46 -26.45
N GLY A 525 4.31 19.27 -27.11
CA GLY A 525 5.42 20.23 -27.17
C GLY A 525 6.46 20.12 -26.06
N HIS A 526 6.29 19.25 -25.08
CA HIS A 526 7.24 19.08 -23.97
C HIS A 526 8.28 17.98 -24.27
N ASN A 527 9.54 18.29 -24.08
CA ASN A 527 10.65 17.37 -24.33
C ASN A 527 11.25 16.77 -23.07
N THR A 528 11.04 17.38 -21.91
CA THR A 528 11.62 16.98 -20.62
C THR A 528 10.59 16.91 -19.51
N MET A 529 10.93 16.20 -18.43
CA MET A 529 10.12 16.17 -17.20
C MET A 529 10.01 17.57 -16.59
N GLY A 530 11.08 18.36 -16.59
CA GLY A 530 11.10 19.71 -16.03
C GLY A 530 10.12 20.67 -16.71
N GLU A 531 9.92 20.57 -18.04
CA GLU A 531 8.92 21.34 -18.78
C GLU A 531 7.50 20.98 -18.32
N TRP A 532 7.18 19.71 -18.17
CA TRP A 532 5.92 19.25 -17.60
C TRP A 532 5.70 19.72 -16.16
N CYS A 533 6.74 19.67 -15.33
CA CYS A 533 6.65 20.13 -13.95
C CYS A 533 6.30 21.63 -13.87
N ARG A 534 6.87 22.45 -14.76
CA ARG A 534 6.55 23.88 -14.85
C ARG A 534 5.08 24.11 -15.18
N ASP A 535 4.54 23.38 -16.14
CA ASP A 535 3.14 23.53 -16.56
C ASP A 535 2.17 23.01 -15.47
N ILE A 536 2.45 21.84 -14.90
CA ILE A 536 1.65 21.29 -13.78
C ILE A 536 1.66 22.25 -12.59
N TYR A 537 2.81 22.85 -12.28
CA TYR A 537 2.91 23.83 -11.20
C TYR A 537 2.17 25.14 -11.54
N SER A 538 2.19 25.57 -12.79
CA SER A 538 1.42 26.74 -13.25
C SER A 538 -0.09 26.52 -13.06
N GLU A 539 -0.59 25.33 -13.39
CA GLU A 539 -1.99 24.97 -13.13
C GLU A 539 -2.29 24.89 -11.62
N LEU A 540 -1.36 24.35 -10.83
CA LEU A 540 -1.48 24.30 -9.37
C LEU A 540 -1.58 25.72 -8.79
N ARG A 541 -0.75 26.66 -9.24
CA ARG A 541 -0.81 28.07 -8.79
C ARG A 541 -2.14 28.78 -9.11
N LYS A 542 -2.83 28.39 -10.15
CA LYS A 542 -4.19 28.93 -10.43
C LYS A 542 -5.21 28.48 -9.38
N LEU A 543 -5.01 27.27 -8.82
CA LEU A 543 -5.86 26.70 -7.78
C LEU A 543 -5.45 27.15 -6.37
N GLU A 544 -4.16 27.43 -6.16
CA GLU A 544 -3.50 27.77 -4.90
C GLU A 544 -2.64 29.05 -5.08
N PRO A 545 -3.28 30.24 -5.10
CA PRO A 545 -2.58 31.49 -5.41
C PRO A 545 -1.47 31.91 -4.43
N GLU A 546 -1.46 31.34 -3.22
CA GLU A 546 -0.42 31.55 -2.22
C GLU A 546 0.94 30.94 -2.58
N LEU A 547 0.99 30.05 -3.57
CA LEU A 547 2.24 29.43 -3.99
C LEU A 547 3.19 30.46 -4.62
N PRO A 548 4.50 30.41 -4.31
CA PRO A 548 5.50 31.31 -4.88
C PRO A 548 5.65 31.12 -6.41
N SER A 549 6.49 31.93 -7.03
CA SER A 549 6.87 31.69 -8.44
C SER A 549 7.53 30.32 -8.58
N PHE A 550 7.48 29.73 -9.78
CA PHE A 550 8.10 28.43 -10.04
C PHE A 550 9.60 28.42 -9.72
N GLU A 551 10.30 29.52 -10.07
CA GLU A 551 11.76 29.63 -9.83
C GLU A 551 12.10 29.72 -8.32
N GLU A 552 11.30 30.43 -7.54
CA GLU A 552 11.46 30.48 -6.09
C GLU A 552 11.16 29.15 -5.46
N PHE A 553 10.09 28.48 -5.89
CA PHE A 553 9.72 27.15 -5.44
C PHE A 553 10.82 26.12 -5.76
N LYS A 554 11.30 26.07 -7.01
CA LYS A 554 12.40 25.21 -7.44
C LYS A 554 13.67 25.44 -6.64
N LYS A 555 14.02 26.71 -6.41
CA LYS A 555 15.19 27.09 -5.62
C LYS A 555 15.09 26.63 -4.15
N LYS A 556 13.91 26.75 -3.53
CA LYS A 556 13.67 26.31 -2.15
C LYS A 556 13.48 24.79 -2.07
N GLY A 557 12.92 24.16 -3.09
CA GLY A 557 12.63 22.73 -3.19
C GLY A 557 11.36 22.27 -2.50
N TYR A 558 10.63 23.15 -1.81
CA TYR A 558 9.37 22.83 -1.14
C TYR A 558 8.54 24.07 -0.81
N TYR A 559 7.24 23.84 -0.60
CA TYR A 559 6.33 24.80 0.00
C TYR A 559 5.46 24.10 1.04
N LYS A 560 5.39 24.66 2.25
CA LYS A 560 4.54 24.20 3.35
C LYS A 560 3.36 25.18 3.45
N TYR A 561 2.14 24.65 3.34
CA TYR A 561 0.93 25.47 3.48
C TYR A 561 0.70 25.81 4.94
N THR A 562 0.43 27.07 5.23
CA THR A 562 0.19 27.58 6.60
C THR A 562 -1.26 27.46 7.05
N SER A 563 -2.11 26.79 6.28
CA SER A 563 -3.52 26.61 6.62
C SER A 563 -3.70 25.66 7.81
N ASN A 564 -4.21 26.17 8.91
CA ASN A 564 -4.54 25.39 10.12
C ASN A 564 -5.91 24.69 10.04
N LYS A 565 -6.44 24.48 8.85
CA LYS A 565 -7.75 23.86 8.67
C LYS A 565 -7.66 22.34 8.79
N LYS A 566 -8.14 21.80 9.91
CA LYS A 566 -8.34 20.36 10.10
C LYS A 566 -9.31 19.82 9.05
N TYR A 567 -9.00 18.65 8.50
CA TYR A 567 -9.97 17.87 7.74
C TYR A 567 -10.65 16.87 8.67
N ILE A 568 -11.96 16.91 8.72
CA ILE A 568 -12.79 16.00 9.51
C ILE A 568 -13.70 15.25 8.53
N ALA A 569 -13.50 13.94 8.43
CA ALA A 569 -14.27 13.09 7.54
C ALA A 569 -15.75 13.13 7.95
N TYR A 570 -16.61 13.37 6.98
CA TYR A 570 -18.07 13.44 7.16
C TYR A 570 -18.60 14.57 8.06
N GLU A 571 -17.79 15.59 8.38
CA GLU A 571 -18.23 16.75 9.18
C GLU A 571 -19.50 17.38 8.62
N LYS A 572 -19.55 17.59 7.29
CA LYS A 572 -20.73 18.19 6.62
C LYS A 572 -21.97 17.30 6.72
N GLN A 573 -21.80 15.98 6.55
CA GLN A 573 -22.88 15.00 6.64
C GLN A 573 -23.47 14.94 8.04
N ILE A 574 -22.67 15.13 9.07
CA ILE A 574 -23.15 15.09 10.45
C ILE A 574 -23.74 16.43 10.89
N SER A 575 -23.13 17.55 10.52
CA SER A 575 -23.56 18.89 10.92
C SER A 575 -24.77 19.40 10.15
N ASP A 576 -24.89 19.03 8.86
CA ASP A 576 -25.98 19.49 7.96
C ASP A 576 -26.39 18.35 7.02
N PHE A 577 -27.02 17.34 7.61
CA PHE A 577 -27.37 16.09 6.95
C PHE A 577 -28.36 16.27 5.78
N GLU A 578 -29.34 17.18 5.93
CA GLU A 578 -30.36 17.37 4.92
C GLU A 578 -29.80 17.89 3.60
N ASN A 579 -28.79 18.77 3.67
CA ASN A 579 -28.16 19.34 2.49
C ASN A 579 -26.92 18.52 2.04
N ASN A 580 -26.37 17.67 2.90
CA ASN A 580 -25.18 16.89 2.64
C ASN A 580 -25.38 15.40 3.03
N PRO A 581 -26.27 14.65 2.37
CA PRO A 581 -26.44 13.22 2.65
C PRO A 581 -25.16 12.45 2.33
N PHE A 582 -25.02 11.25 2.89
CA PHE A 582 -23.97 10.32 2.49
C PHE A 582 -24.15 9.91 1.02
N LYS A 583 -23.06 9.60 0.32
CA LYS A 583 -23.08 9.22 -1.10
C LYS A 583 -23.54 7.77 -1.34
N THR A 584 -24.17 7.16 -0.38
CA THR A 584 -24.79 5.82 -0.47
C THR A 584 -26.15 5.90 -1.18
N PRO A 585 -26.70 4.81 -1.70
CA PRO A 585 -28.04 4.78 -2.28
C PRO A 585 -29.14 5.26 -1.34
N SER A 586 -29.03 4.98 -0.03
CA SER A 586 -30.00 5.42 0.99
C SER A 586 -29.81 6.86 1.45
N GLY A 587 -28.70 7.51 1.11
CA GLY A 587 -28.27 8.80 1.67
C GLY A 587 -27.79 8.71 3.12
N LYS A 588 -27.75 7.52 3.73
CA LYS A 588 -27.32 7.25 5.10
C LYS A 588 -26.09 6.32 5.13
N ILE A 589 -25.54 6.12 6.32
CA ILE A 589 -24.53 5.06 6.55
C ILE A 589 -25.24 3.70 6.46
N GLU A 590 -24.76 2.83 5.59
CA GLU A 590 -25.38 1.52 5.32
C GLU A 590 -24.70 0.43 6.15
N LEU A 591 -25.25 0.11 7.32
CA LEU A 591 -24.86 -1.06 8.13
C LEU A 591 -25.54 -2.35 7.63
N PHE A 592 -26.57 -2.24 6.79
CA PHE A 592 -27.03 -3.26 5.87
C PHE A 592 -26.88 -2.72 4.46
N SER A 593 -26.11 -3.38 3.62
CA SER A 593 -25.90 -2.97 2.23
C SER A 593 -26.67 -3.87 1.28
N GLU A 594 -27.69 -3.31 0.63
CA GLU A 594 -28.44 -3.99 -0.44
C GLU A 594 -27.50 -4.43 -1.58
N ARG A 595 -26.51 -3.61 -1.92
CA ARG A 595 -25.54 -3.90 -2.96
C ARG A 595 -24.70 -5.16 -2.65
N LEU A 596 -24.31 -5.37 -1.39
CA LEU A 596 -23.60 -6.58 -0.96
C LEU A 596 -24.55 -7.78 -0.91
N PHE A 597 -25.79 -7.59 -0.45
CA PHE A 597 -26.82 -8.62 -0.41
C PHE A 597 -27.08 -9.21 -1.82
N LEU A 598 -27.18 -8.34 -2.82
CA LEU A 598 -27.43 -8.73 -4.21
C LEU A 598 -26.27 -9.53 -4.87
N LEU A 599 -25.08 -9.50 -4.28
CA LEU A 599 -23.97 -10.39 -4.73
C LEU A 599 -24.22 -11.86 -4.43
N ASN A 600 -25.19 -12.17 -3.59
CA ASN A 600 -25.62 -13.52 -3.23
C ASN A 600 -24.51 -14.46 -2.77
N ASN A 601 -23.56 -13.93 -1.98
CA ASN A 601 -22.47 -14.67 -1.33
C ASN A 601 -22.42 -14.37 0.18
N PRO A 602 -23.46 -14.73 0.96
CA PRO A 602 -23.57 -14.34 2.38
C PRO A 602 -22.50 -14.99 3.27
N VAL A 603 -21.82 -16.02 2.82
CA VAL A 603 -20.78 -16.73 3.60
C VAL A 603 -19.47 -15.94 3.61
N GLU A 604 -19.03 -15.42 2.46
CA GLU A 604 -17.77 -14.69 2.34
C GLU A 604 -17.99 -13.16 2.27
N ILE A 605 -19.18 -12.72 1.81
CA ILE A 605 -19.52 -11.30 1.59
C ILE A 605 -20.90 -11.01 2.23
N PRO A 606 -20.99 -10.96 3.57
CA PRO A 606 -22.24 -10.67 4.24
C PRO A 606 -22.72 -9.24 3.96
N ALA A 607 -24.03 -9.04 3.96
CA ALA A 607 -24.65 -7.73 3.74
C ALA A 607 -24.51 -6.77 4.94
N ILE A 608 -24.18 -7.31 6.12
CA ILE A 608 -23.95 -6.57 7.38
C ILE A 608 -22.50 -6.78 7.87
N PRO A 609 -21.96 -5.90 8.73
CA PRO A 609 -20.70 -6.15 9.44
C PRO A 609 -20.77 -7.46 10.24
N LYS A 610 -20.04 -8.48 9.79
CA LYS A 610 -20.09 -9.83 10.36
C LYS A 610 -18.70 -10.47 10.32
N TYR A 611 -18.33 -11.19 11.39
CA TYR A 611 -17.08 -11.94 11.40
C TYR A 611 -17.15 -13.13 10.44
N VAL A 612 -16.20 -13.21 9.55
CA VAL A 612 -15.99 -14.33 8.63
C VAL A 612 -14.62 -14.94 8.92
N PRO A 613 -14.49 -16.24 9.20
CA PRO A 613 -13.18 -16.87 9.37
C PRO A 613 -12.34 -16.74 8.09
N ALA A 614 -11.07 -16.40 8.24
CA ALA A 614 -10.14 -16.32 7.13
C ALA A 614 -9.67 -17.71 6.69
N PHE A 615 -9.53 -17.93 5.39
CA PHE A 615 -8.71 -19.05 4.93
C PHE A 615 -7.26 -18.81 5.33
N GLU A 616 -6.50 -19.88 5.62
CA GLU A 616 -5.16 -19.82 6.20
C GLU A 616 -5.09 -18.91 7.46
N GLY A 617 -6.19 -18.85 8.20
CA GLY A 617 -6.27 -18.27 9.54
C GLY A 617 -6.18 -19.33 10.65
N PRO A 618 -6.34 -18.93 11.92
CA PRO A 618 -6.18 -19.86 13.06
C PRO A 618 -7.27 -20.94 13.15
N GLN A 619 -8.35 -20.81 12.39
CA GLN A 619 -9.44 -21.80 12.31
C GLN A 619 -9.38 -22.66 11.02
N ASP A 620 -8.35 -22.48 10.19
CA ASP A 620 -8.16 -23.29 8.98
C ASP A 620 -7.59 -24.67 9.34
N LYS A 621 -8.09 -25.74 8.70
CA LYS A 621 -7.62 -27.11 8.92
C LYS A 621 -6.14 -27.33 8.65
N ASN A 622 -5.53 -26.51 7.79
CA ASN A 622 -4.11 -26.58 7.49
C ASN A 622 -3.21 -26.18 8.67
N ILE A 623 -3.77 -25.61 9.75
CA ILE A 623 -3.02 -25.28 10.96
C ILE A 623 -2.41 -26.52 11.63
N GLU A 624 -2.97 -27.70 11.43
CA GLU A 624 -2.39 -28.96 11.93
C GLU A 624 -1.05 -29.28 11.25
N LYS A 625 -0.88 -28.89 9.98
CA LYS A 625 0.32 -29.14 9.19
C LYS A 625 1.29 -27.96 9.23
N TYR A 626 0.77 -26.73 9.29
CA TYR A 626 1.51 -25.49 9.29
C TYR A 626 1.05 -24.64 10.47
N PRO A 627 1.55 -24.90 11.69
CA PRO A 627 0.95 -24.41 12.92
C PRO A 627 1.24 -22.95 13.26
N LEU A 628 2.08 -22.27 12.48
CA LEU A 628 2.41 -20.86 12.70
C LEU A 628 1.75 -19.96 11.67
N GLN A 629 1.08 -18.92 12.15
CA GLN A 629 0.61 -17.84 11.27
C GLN A 629 1.80 -16.97 10.86
N CYS A 630 2.00 -16.73 9.55
CA CYS A 630 3.08 -15.92 9.02
C CYS A 630 2.54 -14.58 8.53
N ILE A 631 2.99 -13.49 9.12
CA ILE A 631 2.66 -12.13 8.70
C ILE A 631 3.88 -11.42 8.13
N GLY A 632 3.64 -10.53 7.15
CA GLY A 632 4.63 -9.57 6.68
C GLY A 632 4.49 -8.24 7.39
N TRP A 633 5.56 -7.43 7.45
CA TRP A 633 5.41 -6.05 7.87
C TRP A 633 6.29 -5.12 7.04
N HIS A 634 5.87 -3.85 6.95
CA HIS A 634 6.70 -2.80 6.37
C HIS A 634 7.91 -2.54 7.25
N TYR A 635 9.06 -2.92 6.75
CA TYR A 635 10.30 -2.80 7.48
C TYR A 635 10.83 -1.37 7.41
N ARG A 636 11.25 -0.82 8.55
CA ARG A 636 11.74 0.56 8.65
C ARG A 636 12.95 0.83 7.77
N HIS A 637 13.76 -0.16 7.45
CA HIS A 637 15.00 -0.04 6.70
C HIS A 637 14.84 -0.37 5.21
N ARG A 638 13.66 -0.79 4.78
CA ARG A 638 13.29 -0.95 3.35
C ARG A 638 12.02 -0.20 3.01
N CYS A 639 11.84 0.09 1.74
CA CYS A 639 10.57 0.55 1.18
C CYS A 639 10.16 -0.46 0.10
N HIS A 640 9.30 -1.42 0.45
CA HIS A 640 9.04 -2.60 -0.36
C HIS A 640 10.38 -3.29 -0.71
N SER A 641 10.70 -3.48 -1.99
CA SER A 641 11.99 -4.08 -2.43
C SER A 641 13.12 -3.06 -2.63
N MET A 642 12.85 -1.77 -2.47
CA MET A 642 13.90 -0.74 -2.51
C MET A 642 14.74 -0.79 -1.23
N TYR A 643 16.02 -0.53 -1.37
CA TYR A 643 17.03 -0.57 -0.30
C TYR A 643 17.43 -1.98 0.17
N ASP A 644 16.97 -3.07 -0.46
CA ASP A 644 17.41 -4.41 -0.11
C ASP A 644 18.92 -4.65 -0.38
N ASN A 645 19.48 -3.87 -1.31
CA ASN A 645 20.89 -3.81 -1.63
C ASN A 645 21.68 -2.72 -0.86
N ASN A 646 21.09 -2.09 0.16
CA ASN A 646 21.76 -1.05 0.94
C ASN A 646 22.49 -1.64 2.15
N GLU A 647 23.79 -1.76 2.06
CA GLU A 647 24.67 -2.35 3.08
C GLU A 647 24.55 -1.64 4.44
N TRP A 648 24.45 -0.29 4.47
CA TRP A 648 24.32 0.46 5.71
C TRP A 648 23.03 0.13 6.48
N LEU A 649 21.93 -0.06 5.74
CA LEU A 649 20.65 -0.39 6.35
C LEU A 649 20.59 -1.85 6.79
N GLU A 650 21.22 -2.76 6.06
CA GLU A 650 21.34 -4.17 6.44
C GLU A 650 22.23 -4.37 7.67
N GLU A 651 23.35 -3.62 7.78
CA GLU A 651 24.24 -3.65 8.95
C GLU A 651 23.53 -3.18 10.23
N VAL A 652 22.77 -2.07 10.14
CA VAL A 652 22.04 -1.51 11.30
C VAL A 652 20.88 -2.39 11.73
N ALA A 653 20.18 -3.00 10.78
CA ALA A 653 19.02 -3.84 11.02
C ALA A 653 18.94 -4.96 9.99
N PRO A 654 19.49 -6.14 10.31
CA PRO A 654 19.49 -7.30 9.43
C PRO A 654 18.08 -7.80 9.11
N HIS A 655 17.94 -8.39 7.92
CA HIS A 655 16.72 -9.07 7.54
C HIS A 655 16.57 -10.39 8.31
N VAL A 656 15.65 -10.43 9.28
CA VAL A 656 15.44 -11.58 10.16
C VAL A 656 13.95 -11.86 10.37
N MET A 657 13.59 -13.12 10.57
CA MET A 657 12.28 -13.54 11.01
C MET A 657 12.16 -13.36 12.54
N TRP A 658 11.09 -12.73 13.00
CA TRP A 658 10.75 -12.74 14.44
C TRP A 658 9.95 -13.98 14.76
N ILE A 659 10.35 -14.65 15.84
CA ILE A 659 9.67 -15.81 16.42
C ILE A 659 9.62 -15.68 17.94
N ASN A 660 8.49 -16.03 18.56
CA ASN A 660 8.36 -16.01 20.02
C ASN A 660 9.25 -17.11 20.67
N SER A 661 9.77 -16.84 21.87
CA SER A 661 10.61 -17.79 22.62
C SER A 661 9.94 -19.16 22.82
N VAL A 662 8.63 -19.19 23.12
CA VAL A 662 7.86 -20.44 23.30
C VAL A 662 7.83 -21.29 22.02
N ASP A 663 7.69 -20.65 20.86
CA ASP A 663 7.66 -21.35 19.56
C ASP A 663 9.06 -21.75 19.09
N ALA A 664 10.07 -20.96 19.43
CA ALA A 664 11.48 -21.24 19.14
C ALA A 664 11.98 -22.45 19.95
N GLU A 665 11.67 -22.49 21.24
CA GLU A 665 12.04 -23.60 22.15
C GLU A 665 11.44 -24.92 21.66
N LYS A 666 10.17 -24.97 21.32
CA LYS A 666 9.50 -26.17 20.76
C LYS A 666 10.18 -26.72 19.51
N ARG A 667 10.94 -25.90 18.79
CA ARG A 667 11.62 -26.21 17.52
C ARG A 667 13.14 -26.29 17.65
N ASN A 668 13.67 -26.15 18.86
CA ASN A 668 15.11 -26.09 19.14
C ASN A 668 15.80 -25.00 18.32
N ILE A 669 15.19 -23.83 18.16
CA ILE A 669 15.70 -22.67 17.46
C ILE A 669 16.30 -21.70 18.48
N SER A 670 17.58 -21.34 18.28
CA SER A 670 18.26 -20.30 19.06
C SER A 670 18.23 -18.96 18.31
N ASP A 671 18.42 -17.85 19.02
CA ASP A 671 18.56 -16.53 18.41
C ASP A 671 19.75 -16.53 17.42
N GLY A 672 19.52 -16.01 16.23
CA GLY A 672 20.51 -16.00 15.13
C GLY A 672 20.61 -17.29 14.30
N SER A 673 19.94 -18.39 14.68
CA SER A 673 19.92 -19.63 13.89
C SER A 673 19.36 -19.39 12.50
N LEU A 674 19.98 -20.01 11.49
CA LEU A 674 19.37 -20.07 10.16
C LEU A 674 18.19 -21.04 10.20
N CYS A 675 17.04 -20.60 9.71
CA CYS A 675 15.80 -21.37 9.68
C CYS A 675 15.27 -21.53 8.28
N SER A 676 14.69 -22.69 8.01
CA SER A 676 13.80 -22.92 6.89
C SER A 676 12.38 -22.57 7.29
N VAL A 677 11.71 -21.70 6.56
CA VAL A 677 10.28 -21.40 6.68
C VAL A 677 9.59 -21.88 5.42
N TYR A 678 8.55 -22.69 5.56
CA TYR A 678 7.94 -23.32 4.39
C TYR A 678 6.45 -23.60 4.52
N ASN A 679 5.82 -23.75 3.38
CA ASN A 679 4.47 -24.30 3.21
C ASN A 679 4.36 -25.02 1.85
N ASN A 680 3.13 -25.27 1.37
CA ASN A 680 2.92 -25.97 0.08
C ASN A 680 3.29 -25.12 -1.16
N ARG A 681 3.60 -23.82 -1.02
CA ARG A 681 3.96 -22.91 -2.13
C ARG A 681 5.46 -22.80 -2.32
N GLY A 682 6.21 -22.94 -1.27
CA GLY A 682 7.67 -22.81 -1.34
C GLY A 682 8.36 -22.86 0.01
N LYS A 683 9.66 -22.61 -0.04
CA LYS A 683 10.58 -22.63 1.08
C LYS A 683 11.53 -21.44 0.99
N ILE A 684 11.74 -20.79 2.12
CA ILE A 684 12.74 -19.72 2.27
C ILE A 684 13.73 -20.06 3.38
N GLU A 685 14.90 -19.49 3.31
CA GLU A 685 15.89 -19.51 4.39
C GLU A 685 16.08 -18.11 4.96
N ILE A 686 16.02 -17.98 6.27
CA ILE A 686 16.12 -16.70 6.98
C ILE A 686 16.62 -16.93 8.41
N LYS A 687 17.44 -16.01 8.93
CA LYS A 687 17.86 -16.06 10.34
C LYS A 687 16.71 -15.73 11.27
N ALA A 688 16.63 -16.43 12.40
CA ALA A 688 15.66 -16.19 13.45
C ALA A 688 16.12 -15.07 14.39
N LYS A 689 15.18 -14.21 14.77
CA LYS A 689 15.25 -13.33 15.94
C LYS A 689 14.26 -13.84 16.97
N VAL A 690 14.75 -14.47 18.01
CA VAL A 690 13.92 -14.93 19.13
C VAL A 690 13.58 -13.72 20.01
N THR A 691 12.29 -13.46 20.24
CA THR A 691 11.84 -12.24 20.92
C THR A 691 10.44 -12.36 21.49
N GLU A 692 10.20 -11.74 22.65
CA GLU A 692 8.87 -11.57 23.26
C GLU A 692 8.05 -10.45 22.59
N ARG A 693 8.61 -9.73 21.60
CA ARG A 693 7.92 -8.67 20.86
C ARG A 693 6.96 -9.20 19.78
N ILE A 694 6.70 -10.48 19.76
CA ILE A 694 5.68 -11.11 18.93
C ILE A 694 4.93 -12.16 19.77
N MET A 695 3.63 -12.27 19.57
CA MET A 695 2.82 -13.25 20.32
C MET A 695 3.16 -14.69 19.91
N PRO A 696 2.98 -15.69 20.80
CA PRO A 696 3.12 -17.10 20.46
C PRO A 696 2.16 -17.53 19.33
N GLY A 697 2.60 -18.49 18.49
CA GLY A 697 1.84 -18.99 17.35
C GLY A 697 1.95 -18.13 16.09
N VAL A 698 2.75 -17.06 16.13
CA VAL A 698 2.93 -16.13 15.01
C VAL A 698 4.42 -15.93 14.70
N VAL A 699 4.77 -15.96 13.43
CA VAL A 699 6.08 -15.49 12.94
C VAL A 699 5.90 -14.28 12.04
N ALA A 700 6.86 -13.36 12.10
CA ALA A 700 6.82 -12.16 11.29
C ALA A 700 8.10 -12.03 10.46
N ILE A 701 7.92 -11.76 9.15
CA ILE A 701 9.02 -11.63 8.19
C ILE A 701 8.92 -10.26 7.53
N PRO A 702 10.01 -9.43 7.53
CA PRO A 702 9.98 -8.14 6.84
C PRO A 702 9.74 -8.32 5.34
N GLN A 703 8.78 -7.61 4.78
CA GLN A 703 8.54 -7.66 3.33
C GLN A 703 9.65 -6.98 2.54
N GLY A 704 9.81 -7.36 1.27
CA GLY A 704 10.59 -6.65 0.28
C GLY A 704 12.00 -7.18 0.06
N ALA A 705 12.47 -8.21 0.77
CA ALA A 705 13.68 -8.92 0.39
C ALA A 705 13.59 -9.41 -1.06
N TRP A 706 14.66 -9.33 -1.82
CA TRP A 706 14.65 -9.79 -3.21
C TRP A 706 14.50 -11.32 -3.27
N TYR A 707 13.73 -11.79 -4.25
CA TYR A 707 13.60 -13.22 -4.51
C TYR A 707 14.89 -13.74 -5.17
N ILE A 708 15.64 -14.56 -4.45
CA ILE A 708 16.92 -15.14 -4.88
C ILE A 708 16.91 -16.63 -4.54
N THR A 709 16.80 -17.49 -5.53
CA THR A 709 16.77 -18.94 -5.32
C THR A 709 18.13 -19.59 -5.54
N ASP A 710 18.41 -20.63 -4.75
CA ASP A 710 19.47 -21.58 -5.02
C ASP A 710 19.10 -22.60 -6.12
N ASP A 711 19.99 -23.52 -6.41
CA ASP A 711 19.80 -24.57 -7.44
C ASP A 711 18.68 -25.56 -7.06
N LYS A 712 18.23 -25.59 -5.81
CA LYS A 712 17.13 -26.42 -5.31
C LYS A 712 15.80 -25.69 -5.30
N GLY A 713 15.77 -24.42 -5.72
CA GLY A 713 14.57 -23.58 -5.72
C GLY A 713 14.19 -23.03 -4.35
N VAL A 714 15.08 -23.07 -3.36
CA VAL A 714 14.91 -22.45 -2.05
C VAL A 714 15.27 -20.97 -2.16
N ASP A 715 14.42 -20.08 -1.69
CA ASP A 715 14.73 -18.66 -1.61
C ASP A 715 15.65 -18.37 -0.43
N VAL A 716 16.92 -18.12 -0.73
CA VAL A 716 18.00 -17.91 0.26
C VAL A 716 18.09 -16.48 0.78
N ARG A 717 17.31 -15.54 0.24
CA ARG A 717 17.23 -14.16 0.75
C ARG A 717 16.04 -13.94 1.70
N GLY A 718 15.09 -14.87 1.71
CA GLY A 718 13.97 -14.84 2.64
C GLY A 718 12.81 -13.94 2.23
N ASN A 719 12.41 -13.94 0.96
CA ASN A 719 11.25 -13.22 0.49
C ASN A 719 9.95 -13.88 0.98
N ILE A 720 9.20 -13.19 1.82
CA ILE A 720 7.92 -13.69 2.34
C ILE A 720 6.93 -14.06 1.23
N ASN A 721 6.96 -13.40 0.07
CA ASN A 721 6.02 -13.66 -1.02
C ASN A 721 6.24 -15.03 -1.71
N THR A 722 7.31 -15.73 -1.43
CA THR A 722 7.46 -17.15 -1.75
C THR A 722 6.41 -18.01 -1.03
N LEU A 723 5.94 -17.55 0.14
CA LEU A 723 5.02 -18.26 1.04
C LEU A 723 3.57 -17.76 0.95
N THR A 724 3.31 -16.63 0.29
CA THR A 724 1.97 -16.01 0.24
C THR A 724 1.09 -16.60 -0.87
N THR A 725 -0.23 -16.46 -0.74
CA THR A 725 -1.21 -17.07 -1.63
C THR A 725 -1.59 -16.18 -2.81
N LEU A 726 -1.89 -16.78 -3.97
CA LEU A 726 -2.52 -16.11 -5.13
C LEU A 726 -4.07 -16.08 -5.01
N ARG A 727 -4.67 -16.74 -4.02
CA ARG A 727 -6.11 -16.65 -3.80
C ARG A 727 -6.46 -15.23 -3.34
N PRO A 728 -7.28 -14.48 -4.10
CA PRO A 728 -7.64 -13.11 -3.73
C PRO A 728 -8.64 -13.07 -2.57
N THR A 729 -8.81 -11.90 -1.96
CA THR A 729 -9.93 -11.64 -1.05
C THR A 729 -11.28 -11.73 -1.79
N PRO A 730 -12.37 -12.07 -1.08
CA PRO A 730 -13.65 -12.38 -1.74
C PRO A 730 -14.28 -11.21 -2.50
N LEU A 731 -14.35 -10.03 -1.90
CA LEU A 731 -15.06 -8.88 -2.44
C LEU A 731 -14.17 -8.02 -3.34
N ALA A 732 -13.09 -7.47 -2.82
CA ALA A 732 -12.22 -6.55 -3.55
C ALA A 732 -11.31 -7.25 -4.58
N LYS A 733 -11.13 -8.57 -4.48
CA LYS A 733 -10.08 -9.31 -5.19
C LYS A 733 -8.68 -8.75 -4.88
N GLY A 734 -8.47 -8.34 -3.63
CA GLY A 734 -7.22 -7.78 -3.12
C GLY A 734 -6.22 -8.84 -2.64
N ASN A 735 -5.08 -8.39 -2.15
CA ASN A 735 -3.98 -9.23 -1.68
C ASN A 735 -4.11 -9.58 -0.18
N PRO A 736 -4.39 -10.83 0.22
CA PRO A 736 -4.43 -11.27 1.60
C PRO A 736 -3.04 -11.60 2.17
N GLN A 737 -2.10 -10.68 2.07
CA GLN A 737 -0.67 -10.89 2.37
C GLN A 737 -0.38 -11.44 3.77
N HIS A 738 -1.27 -11.24 4.75
CA HIS A 738 -1.08 -11.67 6.14
C HIS A 738 -1.85 -12.96 6.50
N SER A 739 -2.55 -13.58 5.56
CA SER A 739 -3.21 -14.87 5.74
C SER A 739 -2.36 -15.98 5.13
N ASN A 740 -1.37 -16.45 5.89
CA ASN A 740 -0.48 -17.52 5.47
C ASN A 740 -0.14 -18.40 6.68
N LEU A 741 -0.18 -19.72 6.49
CA LEU A 741 0.27 -20.70 7.45
C LEU A 741 1.61 -21.29 7.01
N VAL A 742 2.52 -21.47 7.98
CA VAL A 742 3.87 -21.99 7.73
C VAL A 742 4.33 -22.94 8.85
N GLU A 743 5.33 -23.75 8.54
CA GLU A 743 6.18 -24.41 9.54
C GLU A 743 7.60 -23.81 9.48
N VAL A 744 8.29 -23.87 10.60
CA VAL A 744 9.66 -23.36 10.78
C VAL A 744 10.55 -24.44 11.38
N GLU A 745 11.71 -24.67 10.78
CA GLU A 745 12.70 -25.62 11.25
C GLU A 745 14.09 -24.99 11.23
N ALA A 746 14.95 -25.32 12.19
CA ALA A 746 16.36 -24.95 12.14
C ALA A 746 17.05 -25.69 10.97
N VAL A 747 17.83 -24.96 10.17
CA VAL A 747 18.71 -25.57 9.16
C VAL A 747 19.86 -26.25 9.88
N LYS A 748 20.02 -27.55 9.66
CA LYS A 748 21.09 -28.37 10.26
C LYS A 748 22.43 -28.16 9.58
#